data_a3236c8b6917b99bfe5fa74e89116974
#
_entry.id   a3236c8b6917b99bfe5fa74e89116974
#
_cell.length_a   1.000
_cell.length_b   1.000
_cell.length_c   1.000
_cell.angle_alpha   90.00
_cell.angle_beta   90.00
_cell.angle_gamma   90.00
#
_symmetry.space_group_name_H-M   'P 1'
#
loop_
_entity.id
_entity.type
_entity.pdbx_description
1 polymer ?
#
loop_
_entity_poly.entity_id
_entity_poly.type
_entity_poly.pdbx_seq_one_letter_code
_entity_poly.pdbx_strand_id
1 'polypeptide(L)'
;MTPQERIAQLRSELHRHNHSYYVLNTPEISDYEFDQLMRELQELEAQHPELYDPISPTMRVGSDLSNEFTQVAHKYPMLSLGNTYSFEEVKDFYNRVQKALGSEPFELCCEIKYDGVSISLTYEEGRLVRAVTRGDGVQGDDVTTNVRTIQSIPLVLQGEDYPQEFEIRGEILMPWEQFDRLNREREAQEEALFANPRNAASGTLKLQNSSVVASRKLDAYLYYMLGDKLPDAGHYECLQHAAQWGFKVSPAMRKCSTLDEVFEYITYWDTERKNLPVATDGIVIKVNSLAQQRSLGYTAKVPRWAIAYKFQAEKAVTRLCEITYQVGRTGTVTPVANFEPVQLSGTMVKRATLHNADFMDNLDLHIGDMVFVEKGGEIIPKITAVDVNARSFMMGEKVRFITRCPECGTPLMRLEGEAAIFCPNDVSCPPQLKGRIEHFISRKAMNIDGLGAETVDLLYSVGLIRDAADLYQLKIPHICRLERMGYKSAENIVRSIERSREVPFERVLFAIGIRFVGETVAKKLARAFGSMERIENATFEELIAVDEIGEKIAQSILRFFSNEQCRTLVARLKEAGLQMEIVVDESIERTDKLAGKSIVISGVFAQHSRNEYKAMIEQHGGTNVSSISSKTSFILAGRDMGPAKLEKAQKLGVPIVSEEEFLTMIE
;
A
#
# COMPACT_ATOMS: atom_id res chain seq x y z
N MET A 1 15.32 -35.43 33.98
CA MET A 1 14.77 -34.65 32.85
C MET A 1 15.55 -35.01 31.63
N THR A 2 14.95 -35.43 30.57
CA THR A 2 15.62 -35.71 29.29
C THR A 2 16.07 -34.42 28.63
N PRO A 3 17.07 -34.43 27.75
CA PRO A 3 17.46 -33.24 26.97
C PRO A 3 16.26 -32.61 26.24
N GLN A 4 15.39 -33.43 25.65
CA GLN A 4 14.18 -32.98 24.96
C GLN A 4 13.20 -32.22 25.90
N GLU A 5 12.97 -32.77 27.12
CA GLU A 5 12.13 -32.10 28.12
C GLU A 5 12.74 -30.77 28.57
N ARG A 6 14.06 -30.71 28.74
CA ARG A 6 14.77 -29.51 29.19
C ARG A 6 14.75 -28.43 28.10
N ILE A 7 14.98 -28.77 26.85
CA ILE A 7 14.86 -27.85 25.71
C ILE A 7 13.44 -27.25 25.61
N ALA A 8 12.40 -28.10 25.72
CA ALA A 8 11.01 -27.64 25.69
C ALA A 8 10.68 -26.68 26.84
N GLN A 9 11.16 -27.00 28.06
CA GLN A 9 10.99 -26.14 29.24
C GLN A 9 11.68 -24.78 29.02
N LEU A 10 12.95 -24.78 28.60
CA LEU A 10 13.73 -23.56 28.39
C LEU A 10 13.12 -22.67 27.31
N ARG A 11 12.64 -23.24 26.20
CA ARG A 11 11.93 -22.50 25.15
C ARG A 11 10.67 -21.80 25.71
N SER A 12 9.85 -22.53 26.45
CA SER A 12 8.64 -21.96 27.07
C SER A 12 8.96 -20.85 28.07
N GLU A 13 9.95 -21.07 28.92
CA GLU A 13 10.38 -20.11 29.94
C GLU A 13 10.95 -18.83 29.33
N LEU A 14 11.82 -18.95 28.32
CA LEU A 14 12.40 -17.81 27.63
C LEU A 14 11.36 -17.03 26.80
N HIS A 15 10.37 -17.69 26.19
CA HIS A 15 9.26 -17.00 25.54
C HIS A 15 8.44 -16.17 26.53
N ARG A 16 8.15 -16.69 27.74
CA ARG A 16 7.45 -15.97 28.78
C ARG A 16 8.24 -14.75 29.26
N HIS A 17 9.54 -14.91 29.54
CA HIS A 17 10.39 -13.80 30.00
C HIS A 17 10.56 -12.72 28.92
N ASN A 18 10.66 -13.09 27.65
CA ASN A 18 10.63 -12.13 26.54
C ASN A 18 9.33 -11.31 26.55
N HIS A 19 8.19 -11.95 26.76
CA HIS A 19 6.91 -11.25 26.84
C HIS A 19 6.84 -10.29 28.02
N SER A 20 7.23 -10.75 29.23
CA SER A 20 7.25 -9.92 30.43
C SER A 20 8.15 -8.69 30.26
N TYR A 21 9.30 -8.84 29.62
CA TYR A 21 10.27 -7.77 29.41
C TYR A 21 9.84 -6.78 28.33
N TYR A 22 9.56 -7.28 27.08
CA TYR A 22 9.39 -6.42 25.89
C TYR A 22 7.95 -5.96 25.66
N VAL A 23 6.95 -6.65 26.18
CA VAL A 23 5.53 -6.32 25.99
C VAL A 23 4.93 -5.71 27.24
N LEU A 24 5.15 -6.34 28.41
CA LEU A 24 4.57 -5.88 29.68
C LEU A 24 5.43 -4.84 30.41
N ASN A 25 6.72 -4.67 30.05
CA ASN A 25 7.70 -3.84 30.74
C ASN A 25 7.84 -4.20 32.26
N THR A 26 7.65 -5.48 32.60
CA THR A 26 7.73 -6.00 33.97
C THR A 26 8.64 -7.21 33.99
N PRO A 27 9.98 -7.04 33.93
CA PRO A 27 10.92 -8.16 33.95
C PRO A 27 10.81 -8.97 35.24
N GLU A 28 10.69 -10.29 35.12
CA GLU A 28 10.58 -11.23 36.24
C GLU A 28 11.94 -11.72 36.72
N ILE A 29 12.95 -11.69 35.83
CA ILE A 29 14.33 -12.12 36.10
C ILE A 29 15.31 -11.03 35.64
N SER A 30 16.55 -11.07 36.13
CA SER A 30 17.61 -10.17 35.68
C SER A 30 18.12 -10.54 34.27
N ASP A 31 18.73 -9.57 33.57
CA ASP A 31 19.34 -9.80 32.27
C ASP A 31 20.40 -10.92 32.33
N TYR A 32 21.14 -11.02 33.43
CA TYR A 32 22.13 -12.08 33.66
C TYR A 32 21.48 -13.47 33.72
N GLU A 33 20.39 -13.61 34.44
CA GLU A 33 19.65 -14.89 34.53
C GLU A 33 19.05 -15.28 33.18
N PHE A 34 18.50 -14.32 32.47
CA PHE A 34 18.00 -14.54 31.11
C PHE A 34 19.10 -15.03 30.15
N ASP A 35 20.29 -14.39 30.18
CA ASP A 35 21.44 -14.78 29.39
C ASP A 35 21.95 -16.20 29.72
N GLN A 36 21.90 -16.61 30.98
CA GLN A 36 22.28 -17.97 31.40
C GLN A 36 21.30 -19.01 30.82
N LEU A 37 19.99 -18.78 30.92
CA LEU A 37 18.96 -19.67 30.33
C LEU A 37 19.09 -19.75 28.80
N MET A 38 19.36 -18.63 28.14
CA MET A 38 19.58 -18.58 26.70
C MET A 38 20.81 -19.36 26.27
N ARG A 39 21.91 -19.25 27.02
CA ARG A 39 23.16 -20.01 26.77
C ARG A 39 22.94 -21.49 26.95
N GLU A 40 22.26 -21.90 28.02
CA GLU A 40 21.95 -23.32 28.28
C GLU A 40 21.12 -23.89 27.11
N LEU A 41 20.13 -23.15 26.63
CA LEU A 41 19.32 -23.58 25.49
C LEU A 41 20.16 -23.70 24.22
N GLN A 42 21.03 -22.73 23.92
CA GLN A 42 21.92 -22.79 22.76
C GLN A 42 22.87 -24.02 22.78
N GLU A 43 23.44 -24.32 23.93
CA GLU A 43 24.32 -25.47 24.09
C GLU A 43 23.58 -26.81 23.91
N LEU A 44 22.38 -26.93 24.45
CA LEU A 44 21.53 -28.12 24.29
C LEU A 44 21.04 -28.29 22.86
N GLU A 45 20.61 -27.24 22.18
CA GLU A 45 20.19 -27.31 20.77
C GLU A 45 21.37 -27.63 19.84
N ALA A 46 22.58 -27.16 20.14
CA ALA A 46 23.78 -27.51 19.38
C ALA A 46 24.16 -29.00 19.55
N GLN A 47 23.88 -29.59 20.71
CA GLN A 47 24.13 -31.02 20.98
C GLN A 47 23.04 -31.93 20.40
N HIS A 48 21.83 -31.36 20.14
CA HIS A 48 20.64 -32.09 19.68
C HIS A 48 20.02 -31.44 18.42
N PRO A 49 20.76 -31.43 17.28
CA PRO A 49 20.25 -30.80 16.04
C PRO A 49 18.98 -31.44 15.49
N GLU A 50 18.66 -32.69 15.89
CA GLU A 50 17.39 -33.36 15.56
C GLU A 50 16.15 -32.70 16.21
N LEU A 51 16.36 -31.89 17.26
CA LEU A 51 15.32 -31.15 17.96
C LEU A 51 15.22 -29.69 17.47
N TYR A 52 15.74 -29.42 16.26
CA TYR A 52 15.68 -28.10 15.65
C TYR A 52 14.25 -27.56 15.60
N ASP A 53 14.06 -26.31 16.03
CA ASP A 53 12.79 -25.59 15.93
C ASP A 53 13.08 -24.16 15.39
N PRO A 54 12.54 -23.79 14.20
CA PRO A 54 12.79 -22.48 13.60
C PRO A 54 12.24 -21.30 14.41
N ILE A 55 11.39 -21.56 15.39
CA ILE A 55 10.82 -20.54 16.29
C ILE A 55 11.41 -20.57 17.70
N SER A 56 12.49 -21.32 17.93
CA SER A 56 13.22 -21.26 19.20
C SER A 56 13.65 -19.83 19.52
N PRO A 57 13.65 -19.41 20.80
CA PRO A 57 14.22 -18.14 21.23
C PRO A 57 15.66 -17.90 20.74
N THR A 58 16.44 -18.97 20.57
CA THR A 58 17.82 -18.92 20.06
C THR A 58 17.91 -18.49 18.60
N MET A 59 16.87 -18.74 17.81
CA MET A 59 16.80 -18.37 16.39
C MET A 59 16.45 -16.88 16.16
N ARG A 60 16.15 -16.13 17.22
CA ARG A 60 15.97 -14.66 17.13
C ARG A 60 17.27 -13.92 16.84
N VAL A 61 18.41 -14.54 17.11
CA VAL A 61 19.75 -14.02 16.77
C VAL A 61 20.16 -14.65 15.46
N GLY A 62 19.67 -14.07 14.34
CA GLY A 62 19.86 -14.63 13.00
C GLY A 62 21.32 -14.59 12.54
N SER A 63 21.74 -15.66 11.88
CA SER A 63 22.97 -15.74 11.08
C SER A 63 22.69 -15.85 9.58
N ASP A 64 21.41 -15.84 9.17
CA ASP A 64 21.01 -16.13 7.80
C ASP A 64 21.11 -14.90 6.91
N LEU A 65 21.98 -14.97 5.91
CA LEU A 65 22.04 -14.01 4.81
C LEU A 65 20.96 -14.38 3.78
N SER A 66 19.89 -13.61 3.73
CA SER A 66 18.92 -13.69 2.64
C SER A 66 19.44 -12.94 1.42
N ASN A 67 19.50 -13.59 0.26
CA ASN A 67 19.97 -12.92 -0.96
C ASN A 67 18.88 -12.07 -1.64
N GLU A 68 17.60 -12.39 -1.47
CA GLU A 68 16.44 -11.67 -2.00
C GLU A 68 15.21 -11.99 -1.16
N PHE A 69 14.26 -11.04 -1.05
CA PHE A 69 12.96 -11.29 -0.42
C PHE A 69 11.99 -11.87 -1.45
N THR A 70 11.39 -13.01 -1.14
CA THR A 70 10.35 -13.61 -1.97
C THR A 70 9.07 -12.77 -1.88
N GLN A 71 8.44 -12.48 -3.00
CA GLN A 71 7.12 -11.83 -3.01
C GLN A 71 6.01 -12.85 -2.76
N VAL A 72 5.10 -12.52 -1.86
CA VAL A 72 3.97 -13.35 -1.44
C VAL A 72 2.67 -12.59 -1.60
N ALA A 73 1.67 -13.22 -2.19
CA ALA A 73 0.31 -12.68 -2.27
C ALA A 73 -0.36 -12.68 -0.89
N HIS A 74 -1.08 -11.60 -0.57
CA HIS A 74 -1.87 -11.51 0.65
C HIS A 74 -3.14 -12.36 0.54
N LYS A 75 -3.45 -13.16 1.56
CA LYS A 75 -4.74 -13.87 1.67
C LYS A 75 -5.90 -12.87 1.74
N TYR A 76 -5.72 -11.79 2.47
CA TYR A 76 -6.65 -10.66 2.55
C TYR A 76 -5.95 -9.38 2.05
N PRO A 77 -6.53 -8.59 1.12
CA PRO A 77 -5.91 -7.36 0.64
C PRO A 77 -5.56 -6.37 1.76
N MET A 78 -4.40 -5.73 1.69
CA MET A 78 -3.97 -4.69 2.63
C MET A 78 -4.31 -3.30 2.09
N LEU A 79 -5.54 -2.87 2.29
CA LEU A 79 -6.05 -1.59 1.80
C LEU A 79 -5.52 -0.41 2.63
N SER A 80 -5.42 0.75 1.99
CA SER A 80 -5.17 2.02 2.68
C SER A 80 -6.43 2.52 3.37
N LEU A 81 -6.29 3.43 4.35
CA LEU A 81 -7.41 4.13 4.97
C LEU A 81 -7.68 5.46 4.24
N GLY A 82 -8.94 5.91 4.24
CA GLY A 82 -9.29 7.27 3.86
C GLY A 82 -8.77 8.25 4.90
N ASN A 83 -8.17 9.37 4.47
CA ASN A 83 -7.68 10.40 5.38
C ASN A 83 -8.75 11.47 5.60
N THR A 84 -8.81 12.00 6.83
CA THR A 84 -9.58 13.18 7.24
C THR A 84 -8.69 14.12 8.06
N TYR A 85 -9.02 15.42 8.05
CA TYR A 85 -8.19 16.46 8.67
C TYR A 85 -9.01 17.42 9.55
N SER A 86 -10.32 17.24 9.61
CA SER A 86 -11.22 18.06 10.39
C SER A 86 -12.28 17.23 11.13
N PHE A 87 -12.84 17.81 12.19
CA PHE A 87 -13.95 17.18 12.92
C PHE A 87 -15.21 17.05 12.05
N GLU A 88 -15.41 17.96 11.11
CA GLU A 88 -16.51 17.90 10.17
C GLU A 88 -16.43 16.66 9.26
N GLU A 89 -15.25 16.36 8.72
CA GLU A 89 -15.02 15.15 7.92
C GLU A 89 -15.20 13.86 8.72
N VAL A 90 -14.84 13.86 10.02
CA VAL A 90 -15.09 12.73 10.94
C VAL A 90 -16.60 12.59 11.17
N LYS A 91 -17.33 13.69 11.37
CA LYS A 91 -18.79 13.70 11.48
C LYS A 91 -19.47 13.19 10.21
N ASP A 92 -18.97 13.55 9.04
CA ASP A 92 -19.45 13.03 7.76
C ASP A 92 -19.24 11.52 7.64
N PHE A 93 -18.11 11.01 8.11
CA PHE A 93 -17.89 9.57 8.19
C PHE A 93 -18.91 8.90 9.12
N TYR A 94 -19.11 9.42 10.33
CA TYR A 94 -20.07 8.90 11.28
C TYR A 94 -21.49 8.86 10.68
N ASN A 95 -21.93 9.94 10.04
CA ASN A 95 -23.23 10.04 9.39
C ASN A 95 -23.39 9.05 8.22
N ARG A 96 -22.33 8.82 7.44
CA ARG A 96 -22.32 7.79 6.38
C ARG A 96 -22.48 6.38 6.93
N VAL A 97 -21.77 6.06 8.02
CA VAL A 97 -21.91 4.77 8.71
C VAL A 97 -23.32 4.60 9.25
N GLN A 98 -23.83 5.59 9.98
CA GLN A 98 -25.19 5.58 10.54
C GLN A 98 -26.25 5.39 9.44
N LYS A 99 -26.14 6.11 8.34
CA LYS A 99 -27.07 5.98 7.19
C LYS A 99 -27.01 4.60 6.55
N ALA A 100 -25.84 3.99 6.48
CA ALA A 100 -25.65 2.67 5.88
C ALA A 100 -26.15 1.53 6.78
N LEU A 101 -26.06 1.69 8.10
CA LEU A 101 -26.54 0.72 9.09
C LEU A 101 -28.03 0.93 9.47
N GLY A 102 -28.63 2.07 9.08
CA GLY A 102 -30.01 2.39 9.38
C GLY A 102 -30.25 2.65 10.86
N SER A 103 -31.14 1.88 11.50
CA SER A 103 -31.47 2.00 12.93
C SER A 103 -30.58 1.15 13.84
N GLU A 104 -29.64 0.39 13.31
CA GLU A 104 -28.76 -0.43 14.12
C GLU A 104 -27.78 0.45 14.92
N PRO A 105 -27.67 0.25 16.24
CA PRO A 105 -26.66 0.93 17.03
C PRO A 105 -25.27 0.43 16.65
N PHE A 106 -24.29 1.31 16.71
CA PHE A 106 -22.88 0.95 16.47
C PHE A 106 -21.95 1.69 17.43
N GLU A 107 -20.84 1.06 17.73
CA GLU A 107 -19.73 1.65 18.48
C GLU A 107 -18.53 1.85 17.58
N LEU A 108 -17.71 2.82 17.89
CA LEU A 108 -16.43 3.07 17.25
C LEU A 108 -15.29 2.65 18.17
N CYS A 109 -14.21 2.12 17.57
CA CYS A 109 -12.94 1.92 18.23
C CYS A 109 -11.95 2.95 17.73
N CYS A 110 -11.41 3.77 18.62
CA CYS A 110 -10.39 4.78 18.35
C CYS A 110 -9.02 4.25 18.76
N GLU A 111 -8.03 4.39 17.87
CA GLU A 111 -6.68 3.88 18.04
C GLU A 111 -5.66 4.91 17.60
N ILE A 112 -4.44 4.85 18.15
CA ILE A 112 -3.32 5.64 17.67
C ILE A 112 -2.92 5.15 16.27
N LYS A 113 -2.75 6.08 15.35
CA LYS A 113 -2.17 5.82 14.05
C LYS A 113 -0.65 5.89 14.13
N TYR A 114 -0.03 4.73 14.25
CA TYR A 114 1.42 4.61 14.30
C TYR A 114 2.04 4.89 12.93
N ASP A 115 3.21 5.53 12.90
CA ASP A 115 3.94 5.85 11.69
C ASP A 115 5.19 4.96 11.53
N GLY A 116 5.01 3.84 10.84
CA GLY A 116 6.02 2.81 10.64
C GLY A 116 5.85 2.05 9.33
N VAL A 117 6.04 0.74 9.39
CA VAL A 117 5.93 -0.19 8.27
C VAL A 117 4.83 -1.20 8.53
N SER A 118 3.77 -1.15 7.75
CA SER A 118 2.66 -2.09 7.89
C SER A 118 3.09 -3.50 7.56
N ILE A 119 2.68 -4.43 8.42
CA ILE A 119 3.01 -5.86 8.36
C ILE A 119 1.75 -6.71 8.52
N SER A 120 1.69 -7.85 7.85
CA SER A 120 0.75 -8.93 8.09
C SER A 120 1.50 -10.14 8.63
N LEU A 121 1.07 -10.64 9.78
CA LEU A 121 1.64 -11.81 10.45
C LEU A 121 0.62 -12.95 10.37
N THR A 122 1.03 -14.10 9.86
CA THR A 122 0.21 -15.31 9.82
C THR A 122 0.63 -16.24 10.93
N TYR A 123 -0.37 -16.68 11.71
CA TYR A 123 -0.19 -17.68 12.76
C TYR A 123 -1.00 -18.93 12.42
N GLU A 124 -0.36 -20.09 12.60
CA GLU A 124 -0.99 -21.41 12.52
C GLU A 124 -0.66 -22.17 13.79
N GLU A 125 -1.67 -22.77 14.42
CA GLU A 125 -1.53 -23.51 15.68
C GLU A 125 -0.75 -22.74 16.76
N GLY A 126 -0.97 -21.42 16.84
CA GLY A 126 -0.32 -20.54 17.78
C GLY A 126 1.15 -20.21 17.48
N ARG A 127 1.66 -20.54 16.29
CA ARG A 127 3.05 -20.30 15.88
C ARG A 127 3.14 -19.30 14.73
N LEU A 128 4.10 -18.39 14.77
CA LEU A 128 4.38 -17.48 13.66
C LEU A 128 4.96 -18.25 12.47
N VAL A 129 4.17 -18.40 11.42
CA VAL A 129 4.61 -19.08 10.17
C VAL A 129 5.11 -18.10 9.12
N ARG A 130 4.51 -16.90 9.03
CA ARG A 130 4.86 -15.93 7.98
C ARG A 130 4.66 -14.48 8.40
N ALA A 131 5.52 -13.60 7.87
CA ALA A 131 5.42 -12.15 8.02
C ALA A 131 5.64 -11.47 6.66
N VAL A 132 4.66 -10.70 6.17
CA VAL A 132 4.68 -10.10 4.83
C VAL A 132 4.44 -8.60 4.93
N THR A 133 5.29 -7.79 4.29
CA THR A 133 5.10 -6.34 4.19
C THR A 133 3.86 -6.01 3.34
N ARG A 134 3.26 -4.83 3.53
CA ARG A 134 2.08 -4.43 2.74
C ARG A 134 2.32 -4.49 1.23
N GLY A 135 3.52 -4.13 0.76
CA GLY A 135 3.81 -4.04 -0.68
C GLY A 135 2.85 -3.09 -1.40
N ASP A 136 2.22 -3.57 -2.46
CA ASP A 136 1.19 -2.83 -3.22
C ASP A 136 -0.25 -3.03 -2.69
N GLY A 137 -0.39 -3.82 -1.62
CA GLY A 137 -1.66 -4.18 -0.99
C GLY A 137 -2.24 -5.50 -1.49
N VAL A 138 -1.74 -6.06 -2.60
CA VAL A 138 -2.11 -7.39 -3.12
C VAL A 138 -1.00 -8.40 -2.82
N GLN A 139 0.26 -7.99 -2.93
CA GLN A 139 1.44 -8.78 -2.62
C GLN A 139 2.50 -7.95 -1.90
N GLY A 140 3.32 -8.59 -1.10
CA GLY A 140 4.40 -7.95 -0.35
C GLY A 140 5.63 -8.84 -0.23
N ASP A 141 6.68 -8.30 0.36
CA ASP A 141 7.95 -9.02 0.56
C ASP A 141 7.84 -9.89 1.83
N ASP A 142 8.21 -11.17 1.74
CA ASP A 142 8.34 -12.06 2.89
C ASP A 142 9.56 -11.65 3.71
N VAL A 143 9.31 -11.13 4.89
CA VAL A 143 10.34 -10.65 5.84
C VAL A 143 10.34 -11.48 7.14
N THR A 144 9.84 -12.70 7.09
CA THR A 144 9.65 -13.57 8.26
C THR A 144 10.92 -13.71 9.09
N THR A 145 12.07 -13.95 8.45
CA THR A 145 13.36 -14.09 9.14
C THR A 145 13.72 -12.81 9.91
N ASN A 146 13.51 -11.64 9.34
CA ASN A 146 13.77 -10.37 10.00
C ASN A 146 12.77 -10.07 11.12
N VAL A 147 11.48 -10.37 10.90
CA VAL A 147 10.43 -10.17 11.92
C VAL A 147 10.63 -11.03 13.14
N ARG A 148 11.16 -12.25 12.99
CA ARG A 148 11.53 -13.13 14.12
C ARG A 148 12.52 -12.49 15.10
N THR A 149 13.30 -11.51 14.66
CA THR A 149 14.24 -10.76 15.52
C THR A 149 13.56 -9.71 16.39
N ILE A 150 12.31 -9.34 16.10
CA ILE A 150 11.55 -8.31 16.82
C ILE A 150 10.98 -8.92 18.10
N GLN A 151 11.49 -8.47 19.23
CA GLN A 151 11.20 -9.10 20.53
C GLN A 151 9.74 -8.95 20.96
N SER A 152 9.06 -7.87 20.58
CA SER A 152 7.64 -7.62 20.89
C SER A 152 6.64 -8.44 20.05
N ILE A 153 7.13 -9.21 19.07
CA ILE A 153 6.29 -10.15 18.28
C ILE A 153 6.48 -11.56 18.85
N PRO A 154 5.42 -12.21 19.38
CA PRO A 154 5.52 -13.56 19.91
C PRO A 154 5.76 -14.56 18.77
N LEU A 155 6.75 -15.44 18.89
CA LEU A 155 6.95 -16.55 17.96
C LEU A 155 5.99 -17.69 18.24
N VAL A 156 5.60 -17.84 19.50
CA VAL A 156 4.61 -18.80 19.99
C VAL A 156 3.64 -18.04 20.87
N LEU A 157 2.35 -18.22 20.68
CA LEU A 157 1.31 -17.57 21.44
C LEU A 157 1.17 -18.20 22.84
N GLN A 158 0.67 -17.41 23.77
CA GLN A 158 0.33 -17.83 25.11
C GLN A 158 -1.13 -18.31 25.16
N GLY A 159 -1.44 -19.25 26.07
CA GLY A 159 -2.78 -19.82 26.17
C GLY A 159 -3.07 -20.87 25.10
N GLU A 160 -4.33 -21.27 24.98
CA GLU A 160 -4.81 -22.31 24.05
C GLU A 160 -6.11 -21.89 23.32
N ASP A 161 -6.63 -20.69 23.61
CA ASP A 161 -7.93 -20.20 23.14
C ASP A 161 -7.85 -19.38 21.86
N TYR A 162 -6.72 -19.46 21.14
CA TYR A 162 -6.53 -18.78 19.88
C TYR A 162 -7.08 -19.57 18.67
N PRO A 163 -7.45 -18.91 17.56
CA PRO A 163 -7.86 -19.58 16.34
C PRO A 163 -6.75 -20.46 15.77
N GLN A 164 -7.11 -21.59 15.14
CA GLN A 164 -6.13 -22.49 14.53
C GLN A 164 -5.29 -21.80 13.46
N GLU A 165 -5.91 -20.91 12.66
CA GLU A 165 -5.25 -20.09 11.65
C GLU A 165 -5.84 -18.67 11.67
N PHE A 166 -5.01 -17.66 11.68
CA PHE A 166 -5.43 -16.25 11.54
C PHE A 166 -4.28 -15.36 11.08
N GLU A 167 -4.62 -14.19 10.54
CA GLU A 167 -3.69 -13.09 10.31
C GLU A 167 -3.90 -12.00 11.34
N ILE A 168 -2.81 -11.42 11.84
CA ILE A 168 -2.86 -10.19 12.62
C ILE A 168 -1.97 -9.14 11.97
N ARG A 169 -2.49 -7.94 11.81
CA ARG A 169 -1.79 -6.81 11.18
C ARG A 169 -1.34 -5.82 12.21
N GLY A 170 -0.21 -5.20 11.92
CA GLY A 170 0.39 -4.19 12.78
C GLY A 170 1.29 -3.24 12.04
N GLU A 171 1.98 -2.43 12.84
CA GLU A 171 2.99 -1.51 12.36
C GLU A 171 4.31 -1.84 13.03
N ILE A 172 5.36 -2.08 12.24
CA ILE A 172 6.73 -2.20 12.73
C ILE A 172 7.33 -0.80 12.81
N LEU A 173 7.94 -0.51 13.94
CA LEU A 173 8.34 0.82 14.36
C LEU A 173 9.81 0.85 14.77
N MET A 174 10.42 2.02 14.64
CA MET A 174 11.70 2.36 15.25
C MET A 174 11.40 3.28 16.45
N PRO A 175 11.62 2.84 17.71
CA PRO A 175 11.51 3.74 18.85
C PRO A 175 12.44 4.95 18.76
N TRP A 176 12.04 6.11 19.27
CA TRP A 176 12.82 7.36 19.21
C TRP A 176 14.23 7.18 19.78
N GLU A 177 14.35 6.50 20.91
CA GLU A 177 15.64 6.20 21.53
C GLU A 177 16.60 5.45 20.58
N GLN A 178 16.07 4.45 19.87
CA GLN A 178 16.87 3.65 18.93
C GLN A 178 17.19 4.43 17.66
N PHE A 179 16.27 5.25 17.19
CA PHE A 179 16.48 6.15 16.06
C PHE A 179 17.61 7.15 16.34
N ASP A 180 17.60 7.80 17.52
CA ASP A 180 18.63 8.74 17.92
C ASP A 180 19.99 8.08 18.12
N ARG A 181 19.99 6.86 18.67
CA ARG A 181 21.22 6.05 18.79
C ARG A 181 21.84 5.75 17.42
N LEU A 182 21.02 5.24 16.49
CA LEU A 182 21.48 4.90 15.15
C LEU A 182 21.98 6.13 14.39
N ASN A 183 21.34 7.28 14.50
CA ASN A 183 21.78 8.50 13.85
C ASN A 183 23.11 9.02 14.44
N ARG A 184 23.31 8.92 15.76
CA ARG A 184 24.63 9.22 16.37
C ARG A 184 25.74 8.29 15.89
N GLU A 185 25.45 6.99 15.73
CA GLU A 185 26.40 6.02 15.19
C GLU A 185 26.77 6.34 13.73
N ARG A 186 25.78 6.71 12.89
CA ARG A 186 26.00 7.10 11.50
C ARG A 186 26.77 8.42 11.36
N GLU A 187 26.47 9.39 12.21
CA GLU A 187 27.20 10.67 12.26
C GLU A 187 28.68 10.44 12.60
N ALA A 188 28.97 9.57 13.56
CA ALA A 188 30.33 9.20 13.92
C ALA A 188 31.09 8.46 12.80
N GLN A 189 30.35 7.85 11.85
CA GLN A 189 30.90 7.15 10.68
C GLN A 189 30.86 8.00 9.40
N GLU A 190 30.50 9.28 9.51
CA GLU A 190 30.31 10.22 8.38
C GLU A 190 29.29 9.71 7.32
N GLU A 191 28.32 8.90 7.75
CA GLU A 191 27.24 8.41 6.89
C GLU A 191 26.02 9.35 6.89
N ALA A 192 25.21 9.28 5.81
CA ALA A 192 23.97 10.03 5.73
C ALA A 192 22.98 9.57 6.81
N LEU A 193 22.42 10.52 7.58
CA LEU A 193 21.46 10.23 8.65
C LEU A 193 20.12 9.70 8.10
N PHE A 194 19.45 8.89 8.89
CA PHE A 194 18.06 8.53 8.60
C PHE A 194 17.17 9.76 8.76
N ALA A 195 16.26 9.96 7.81
CA ALA A 195 15.39 11.12 7.76
C ALA A 195 14.30 11.12 8.85
N ASN A 196 13.76 9.95 9.20
CA ASN A 196 12.75 9.78 10.24
C ASN A 196 12.70 8.31 10.70
N PRO A 197 12.03 8.01 11.85
CA PRO A 197 11.91 6.65 12.37
C PRO A 197 11.25 5.67 11.41
N ARG A 198 10.24 6.09 10.63
CA ARG A 198 9.57 5.25 9.63
C ARG A 198 10.53 4.78 8.55
N ASN A 199 11.32 5.69 7.97
CA ASN A 199 12.31 5.33 6.94
C ASN A 199 13.41 4.44 7.52
N ALA A 200 13.85 4.70 8.77
CA ALA A 200 14.81 3.86 9.47
C ALA A 200 14.25 2.44 9.72
N ALA A 201 12.98 2.32 10.15
CA ALA A 201 12.31 1.04 10.32
C ALA A 201 12.18 0.28 9.01
N SER A 202 11.72 0.95 7.93
CA SER A 202 11.55 0.35 6.61
C SER A 202 12.86 -0.16 6.01
N GLY A 203 13.90 0.68 6.07
CA GLY A 203 15.24 0.29 5.59
C GLY A 203 15.83 -0.85 6.41
N THR A 204 15.63 -0.85 7.73
CA THR A 204 16.09 -1.91 8.62
C THR A 204 15.39 -3.24 8.34
N LEU A 205 14.05 -3.23 8.25
CA LEU A 205 13.27 -4.45 8.03
C LEU A 205 13.62 -5.17 6.71
N LYS A 206 14.18 -4.45 5.74
CA LYS A 206 14.58 -4.97 4.43
C LYS A 206 16.09 -5.23 4.29
N LEU A 207 16.83 -5.26 5.38
CA LEU A 207 18.23 -5.69 5.36
C LEU A 207 18.32 -7.19 5.14
N GLN A 208 19.31 -7.61 4.36
CA GLN A 208 19.57 -9.03 4.10
C GLN A 208 20.14 -9.77 5.32
N ASN A 209 20.81 -9.05 6.21
CA ASN A 209 21.42 -9.61 7.42
C ASN A 209 20.52 -9.39 8.63
N SER A 210 19.86 -10.46 9.09
CA SER A 210 18.97 -10.44 10.24
C SER A 210 19.65 -10.11 11.58
N SER A 211 20.95 -10.35 11.74
CA SER A 211 21.71 -9.94 12.94
C SER A 211 21.77 -8.41 13.05
N VAL A 212 21.94 -7.71 11.92
CA VAL A 212 21.90 -6.24 11.90
C VAL A 212 20.48 -5.74 12.22
N VAL A 213 19.44 -6.42 11.72
CA VAL A 213 18.04 -6.10 12.08
C VAL A 213 17.83 -6.23 13.59
N ALA A 214 18.28 -7.33 14.19
CA ALA A 214 18.19 -7.59 15.63
C ALA A 214 18.89 -6.48 16.46
N SER A 215 20.10 -6.05 16.06
CA SER A 215 20.86 -5.02 16.76
C SER A 215 20.18 -3.63 16.75
N ARG A 216 19.29 -3.37 15.77
CA ARG A 216 18.55 -2.10 15.64
C ARG A 216 17.28 -2.03 16.46
N LYS A 217 16.89 -3.12 17.14
CA LYS A 217 15.81 -3.18 18.13
C LYS A 217 14.50 -2.55 17.64
N LEU A 218 13.96 -3.05 16.53
CA LEU A 218 12.63 -2.68 16.05
C LEU A 218 11.56 -3.11 17.07
N ASP A 219 10.45 -2.39 17.07
CA ASP A 219 9.27 -2.68 17.89
C ASP A 219 8.02 -2.85 17.00
N ALA A 220 6.91 -3.36 17.54
CA ALA A 220 5.67 -3.53 16.79
C ALA A 220 4.44 -3.30 17.68
N TYR A 221 3.41 -2.67 17.09
CA TYR A 221 2.05 -2.64 17.65
C TYR A 221 1.07 -3.30 16.69
N LEU A 222 0.28 -4.27 17.20
CA LEU A 222 -0.70 -5.01 16.40
C LEU A 222 -2.08 -4.36 16.60
N TYR A 223 -2.83 -4.18 15.48
CA TYR A 223 -4.03 -3.36 15.49
C TYR A 223 -5.20 -3.91 14.66
N TYR A 224 -5.10 -5.09 14.03
CA TYR A 224 -6.19 -5.65 13.25
C TYR A 224 -6.06 -7.15 13.05
N MET A 225 -7.08 -7.91 13.45
CA MET A 225 -7.13 -9.36 13.33
C MET A 225 -8.06 -9.78 12.18
N LEU A 226 -7.67 -10.81 11.45
CA LEU A 226 -8.37 -11.37 10.29
C LEU A 226 -8.38 -12.90 10.36
N GLY A 227 -9.50 -13.52 10.09
CA GLY A 227 -9.65 -14.98 10.08
C GLY A 227 -11.11 -15.37 9.94
N ASP A 228 -11.34 -16.65 9.68
CA ASP A 228 -12.70 -17.19 9.54
C ASP A 228 -13.42 -17.35 10.88
N LYS A 229 -12.66 -17.71 11.90
CA LYS A 229 -13.14 -17.87 13.29
C LYS A 229 -12.33 -16.96 14.20
N LEU A 230 -12.82 -15.75 14.42
CA LEU A 230 -12.21 -14.81 15.37
C LEU A 230 -12.75 -15.04 16.78
N PRO A 231 -11.99 -14.66 17.84
CA PRO A 231 -12.36 -14.97 19.23
C PRO A 231 -13.58 -14.18 19.72
N ASP A 232 -13.90 -13.05 19.07
CA ASP A 232 -15.03 -12.19 19.43
C ASP A 232 -15.70 -11.57 18.21
N ALA A 233 -16.88 -11.01 18.39
CA ALA A 233 -17.62 -10.28 17.36
C ALA A 233 -17.18 -8.81 17.24
N GLY A 234 -16.45 -8.29 18.21
CA GLY A 234 -15.94 -6.92 18.29
C GLY A 234 -14.45 -6.83 17.96
N HIS A 235 -14.09 -5.79 17.23
CA HIS A 235 -12.69 -5.50 16.90
C HIS A 235 -11.83 -5.21 18.15
N TYR A 236 -12.35 -4.39 19.07
CA TYR A 236 -11.71 -4.07 20.35
C TYR A 236 -11.47 -5.33 21.18
N GLU A 237 -12.49 -6.17 21.29
CA GLU A 237 -12.47 -7.41 22.06
C GLU A 237 -11.48 -8.41 21.44
N CYS A 238 -11.44 -8.56 20.13
CA CYS A 238 -10.43 -9.38 19.45
C CYS A 238 -9.00 -8.94 19.77
N LEU A 239 -8.74 -7.64 19.86
CA LEU A 239 -7.42 -7.12 20.24
C LEU A 239 -7.10 -7.31 21.72
N GLN A 240 -8.11 -7.33 22.61
CA GLN A 240 -7.91 -7.71 24.00
C GLN A 240 -7.51 -9.19 24.14
N HIS A 241 -8.12 -10.09 23.35
CA HIS A 241 -7.67 -11.48 23.26
C HIS A 241 -6.24 -11.57 22.71
N ALA A 242 -5.92 -10.81 21.67
CA ALA A 242 -4.57 -10.77 21.13
C ALA A 242 -3.53 -10.36 22.20
N ALA A 243 -3.84 -9.38 23.04
CA ALA A 243 -2.97 -8.98 24.14
C ALA A 243 -2.75 -10.14 25.14
N GLN A 244 -3.79 -10.93 25.44
CA GLN A 244 -3.68 -12.10 26.31
C GLN A 244 -2.81 -13.20 25.70
N TRP A 245 -2.78 -13.33 24.37
CA TRP A 245 -1.93 -14.27 23.65
C TRP A 245 -0.47 -13.82 23.51
N GLY A 246 -0.14 -12.64 24.02
CA GLY A 246 1.23 -12.12 24.05
C GLY A 246 1.54 -11.08 22.98
N PHE A 247 0.58 -10.62 22.21
CA PHE A 247 0.80 -9.52 21.27
C PHE A 247 0.87 -8.17 21.98
N LYS A 248 1.74 -7.31 21.50
CA LYS A 248 1.78 -5.91 21.92
C LYS A 248 0.69 -5.12 21.20
N VAL A 249 -0.38 -4.83 21.91
CA VAL A 249 -1.52 -4.02 21.45
C VAL A 249 -1.44 -2.64 22.11
N SER A 250 -1.95 -1.60 21.43
CA SER A 250 -1.93 -0.25 21.98
C SER A 250 -2.75 -0.13 23.25
N PRO A 251 -2.18 0.32 24.39
CA PRO A 251 -2.96 0.58 25.61
C PRO A 251 -3.85 1.82 25.47
N ALA A 252 -3.61 2.65 24.46
CA ALA A 252 -4.37 3.86 24.16
C ALA A 252 -5.70 3.59 23.44
N MET A 253 -5.96 2.35 23.03
CA MET A 253 -7.18 1.97 22.31
C MET A 253 -8.42 2.19 23.18
N ARG A 254 -9.47 2.82 22.63
CA ARG A 254 -10.71 3.16 23.36
C ARG A 254 -11.94 2.87 22.51
N LYS A 255 -12.98 2.26 23.10
CA LYS A 255 -14.33 2.23 22.51
C LYS A 255 -15.05 3.54 22.78
N CYS A 256 -15.75 4.04 21.77
CA CYS A 256 -16.53 5.26 21.80
C CYS A 256 -17.95 4.95 21.30
N SER A 257 -18.94 5.27 22.08
CA SER A 257 -20.36 5.10 21.76
C SER A 257 -20.96 6.34 21.11
N THR A 258 -20.32 7.49 21.30
CA THR A 258 -20.78 8.79 20.78
C THR A 258 -19.69 9.49 19.96
N LEU A 259 -20.11 10.42 19.12
CA LEU A 259 -19.19 11.25 18.33
C LEU A 259 -18.37 12.20 19.24
N ASP A 260 -18.96 12.68 20.34
CA ASP A 260 -18.27 13.55 21.29
C ASP A 260 -17.11 12.84 21.97
N GLU A 261 -17.28 11.57 22.34
CA GLU A 261 -16.18 10.74 22.89
C GLU A 261 -15.05 10.54 21.88
N VAL A 262 -15.36 10.46 20.58
CA VAL A 262 -14.35 10.41 19.54
C VAL A 262 -13.57 11.73 19.45
N PHE A 263 -14.25 12.87 19.55
CA PHE A 263 -13.61 14.18 19.52
C PHE A 263 -12.76 14.43 20.76
N GLU A 264 -13.20 13.99 21.94
CA GLU A 264 -12.39 14.01 23.18
C GLU A 264 -11.11 13.19 22.99
N TYR A 265 -11.22 11.98 22.43
CA TYR A 265 -10.06 11.13 22.18
C TYR A 265 -9.06 11.78 21.21
N ILE A 266 -9.55 12.37 20.11
CA ILE A 266 -8.70 13.09 19.15
C ILE A 266 -8.00 14.27 19.82
N THR A 267 -8.72 15.08 20.57
CA THR A 267 -8.20 16.27 21.25
C THR A 267 -7.12 15.91 22.27
N TYR A 268 -7.36 14.86 23.06
CA TYR A 268 -6.41 14.36 24.05
C TYR A 268 -5.10 13.92 23.37
N TRP A 269 -5.19 13.09 22.32
CA TRP A 269 -4.01 12.55 21.68
C TRP A 269 -3.30 13.54 20.74
N ASP A 270 -3.93 14.59 20.29
CA ASP A 270 -3.23 15.66 19.56
C ASP A 270 -2.13 16.31 20.41
N THR A 271 -2.33 16.35 21.73
CA THR A 271 -1.35 16.87 22.70
C THR A 271 -0.42 15.77 23.21
N GLU A 272 -0.98 14.66 23.71
CA GLU A 272 -0.23 13.63 24.44
C GLU A 272 0.62 12.70 23.55
N ARG A 273 0.36 12.65 22.24
CA ARG A 273 1.15 11.84 21.30
C ARG A 273 2.65 12.14 21.34
N LYS A 274 3.04 13.36 21.71
CA LYS A 274 4.45 13.78 21.81
C LYS A 274 5.22 13.03 22.89
N ASN A 275 4.51 12.46 23.87
CA ASN A 275 5.06 11.68 24.96
C ASN A 275 5.19 10.19 24.62
N LEU A 276 4.72 9.75 23.44
CA LEU A 276 4.83 8.36 23.02
C LEU A 276 6.27 8.01 22.61
N PRO A 277 6.73 6.79 22.92
CA PRO A 277 8.10 6.36 22.59
C PRO A 277 8.33 6.11 21.10
N VAL A 278 7.28 6.22 20.28
CA VAL A 278 7.28 5.92 18.84
C VAL A 278 6.57 7.02 18.06
N ALA A 279 6.89 7.13 16.76
CA ALA A 279 6.26 8.11 15.87
C ALA A 279 4.79 7.75 15.58
N THR A 280 3.95 8.80 15.53
CA THR A 280 2.51 8.68 15.25
C THR A 280 2.06 9.83 14.35
N ASP A 281 1.12 9.58 13.43
CA ASP A 281 0.66 10.57 12.45
C ASP A 281 -0.85 10.90 12.53
N GLY A 282 -1.56 10.31 13.49
CA GLY A 282 -3.00 10.54 13.64
C GLY A 282 -3.70 9.55 14.54
N ILE A 283 -4.99 9.42 14.28
CA ILE A 283 -5.91 8.49 14.95
C ILE A 283 -6.57 7.63 13.87
N VAL A 284 -6.78 6.35 14.13
CA VAL A 284 -7.63 5.48 13.31
C VAL A 284 -8.94 5.27 14.04
N ILE A 285 -10.04 5.47 13.32
CA ILE A 285 -11.41 5.31 13.81
C ILE A 285 -12.04 4.17 13.03
N LYS A 286 -12.48 3.12 13.69
CA LYS A 286 -13.07 1.92 13.11
C LYS A 286 -14.43 1.61 13.72
N VAL A 287 -15.37 1.09 12.96
CA VAL A 287 -16.58 0.48 13.50
C VAL A 287 -16.19 -0.76 14.29
N ASN A 288 -16.65 -0.91 15.54
CA ASN A 288 -16.21 -1.99 16.44
C ASN A 288 -16.74 -3.36 16.00
N SER A 289 -18.02 -3.47 15.63
CA SER A 289 -18.63 -4.75 15.24
C SER A 289 -18.07 -5.27 13.93
N LEU A 290 -17.48 -6.47 13.94
CA LEU A 290 -16.95 -7.13 12.74
C LEU A 290 -18.05 -7.49 11.72
N ALA A 291 -19.26 -7.80 12.18
CA ALA A 291 -20.41 -8.02 11.31
C ALA A 291 -20.79 -6.73 10.55
N GLN A 292 -20.82 -5.60 11.26
CA GLN A 292 -21.09 -4.29 10.64
C GLN A 292 -19.96 -3.87 9.70
N GLN A 293 -18.68 -4.15 10.00
CA GLN A 293 -17.57 -3.91 9.07
C GLN A 293 -17.76 -4.69 7.76
N ARG A 294 -18.15 -5.96 7.83
CA ARG A 294 -18.45 -6.79 6.65
C ARG A 294 -19.64 -6.23 5.85
N SER A 295 -20.70 -5.80 6.53
CA SER A 295 -21.89 -5.20 5.90
C SER A 295 -21.57 -3.89 5.17
N LEU A 296 -20.81 -2.99 5.79
CA LEU A 296 -20.37 -1.71 5.21
C LEU A 296 -19.43 -1.92 4.02
N GLY A 297 -18.56 -2.93 4.10
CA GLY A 297 -17.68 -3.35 3.02
C GLY A 297 -16.61 -2.33 2.67
N TYR A 298 -16.19 -2.37 1.39
CA TYR A 298 -15.03 -1.65 0.89
C TYR A 298 -15.38 -0.87 -0.40
N THR A 299 -14.59 0.15 -0.68
CA THR A 299 -14.45 0.72 -2.03
C THR A 299 -13.29 0.01 -2.73
N ALA A 300 -12.98 0.36 -3.98
CA ALA A 300 -11.81 -0.17 -4.67
C ALA A 300 -10.46 0.13 -3.96
N LYS A 301 -10.43 1.13 -3.06
CA LYS A 301 -9.18 1.62 -2.45
C LYS A 301 -9.17 1.60 -0.93
N VAL A 302 -10.33 1.79 -0.28
CA VAL A 302 -10.41 1.99 1.17
C VAL A 302 -11.62 1.27 1.78
N PRO A 303 -11.58 0.85 3.06
CA PRO A 303 -12.75 0.36 3.77
C PRO A 303 -13.75 1.49 4.01
N ARG A 304 -15.05 1.16 4.06
CA ARG A 304 -16.12 2.11 4.39
C ARG A 304 -16.39 2.24 5.88
N TRP A 305 -15.87 1.32 6.66
CA TRP A 305 -16.04 1.20 8.11
C TRP A 305 -14.88 1.77 8.92
N ALA A 306 -13.85 2.32 8.26
CA ALA A 306 -12.70 2.91 8.93
C ALA A 306 -12.21 4.16 8.21
N ILE A 307 -11.70 5.12 8.99
CA ILE A 307 -10.98 6.31 8.50
C ILE A 307 -9.75 6.59 9.36
N ALA A 308 -8.82 7.35 8.81
CA ALA A 308 -7.70 7.93 9.53
C ALA A 308 -7.93 9.44 9.70
N TYR A 309 -7.99 9.93 10.94
CA TYR A 309 -7.88 11.34 11.24
C TYR A 309 -6.39 11.69 11.39
N LYS A 310 -5.92 12.62 10.59
CA LYS A 310 -4.54 13.09 10.67
C LYS A 310 -4.47 14.40 11.43
N PHE A 311 -3.56 14.47 12.39
CA PHE A 311 -3.30 15.69 13.11
C PHE A 311 -2.84 16.81 12.18
N GLN A 312 -3.03 18.07 12.59
CA GLN A 312 -2.53 19.18 11.80
C GLN A 312 -1.02 19.06 11.63
N ALA A 313 -0.60 19.22 10.38
CA ALA A 313 0.83 19.19 10.06
C ALA A 313 1.54 20.39 10.71
N GLU A 314 2.73 20.13 11.20
CA GLU A 314 3.65 21.18 11.66
C GLU A 314 3.95 22.14 10.50
N LYS A 315 3.97 23.43 10.76
CA LYS A 315 4.32 24.47 9.80
C LYS A 315 5.67 25.07 10.14
N ALA A 316 6.51 25.24 9.16
CA ALA A 316 7.76 25.97 9.29
C ALA A 316 7.77 27.17 8.35
N VAL A 317 8.49 28.22 8.73
CA VAL A 317 8.66 29.42 7.90
C VAL A 317 10.10 29.44 7.38
N THR A 318 10.24 29.67 6.06
CA THR A 318 11.55 29.71 5.42
C THR A 318 11.56 30.66 4.22
N ARG A 319 12.74 31.04 3.73
CA ARG A 319 12.88 31.97 2.61
C ARG A 319 12.88 31.23 1.28
N LEU A 320 12.04 31.67 0.35
CA LEU A 320 11.99 31.17 -1.03
C LEU A 320 13.24 31.68 -1.81
N CYS A 321 14.04 30.73 -2.30
CA CYS A 321 15.28 31.04 -3.05
C CYS A 321 15.04 30.99 -4.57
N GLU A 322 14.35 29.99 -5.07
CA GLU A 322 14.22 29.72 -6.50
C GLU A 322 12.96 28.84 -6.76
N ILE A 323 12.44 28.92 -7.99
CA ILE A 323 11.44 27.96 -8.47
C ILE A 323 12.00 27.19 -9.65
N THR A 324 12.00 25.88 -9.54
CA THR A 324 12.35 24.93 -10.60
C THR A 324 11.09 24.23 -11.13
N TYR A 325 11.18 23.63 -12.31
CA TYR A 325 10.04 22.98 -12.95
C TYR A 325 10.38 21.54 -13.31
N GLN A 326 9.53 20.63 -12.94
CA GLN A 326 9.69 19.19 -13.21
C GLN A 326 8.66 18.73 -14.24
N VAL A 327 9.11 17.96 -15.23
CA VAL A 327 8.24 17.39 -16.26
C VAL A 327 7.95 15.95 -15.91
N GLY A 328 6.68 15.62 -15.69
CA GLY A 328 6.23 14.27 -15.42
C GLY A 328 6.06 13.43 -16.71
N ARG A 329 5.82 12.13 -16.54
CA ARG A 329 5.66 11.15 -17.64
C ARG A 329 4.55 11.49 -18.64
N THR A 330 3.53 12.22 -18.22
CA THR A 330 2.41 12.69 -19.07
C THR A 330 2.64 14.08 -19.64
N GLY A 331 3.84 14.62 -19.48
CA GLY A 331 4.19 15.97 -19.90
C GLY A 331 3.80 17.07 -18.92
N THR A 332 3.04 16.77 -17.88
CA THR A 332 2.63 17.77 -16.87
C THR A 332 3.85 18.44 -16.26
N VAL A 333 3.87 19.79 -16.26
CA VAL A 333 4.94 20.59 -15.69
C VAL A 333 4.51 21.06 -14.31
N THR A 334 5.25 20.61 -13.30
CA THR A 334 4.99 20.92 -11.90
C THR A 334 6.03 21.92 -11.36
N PRO A 335 5.61 23.09 -10.84
CA PRO A 335 6.53 24.03 -10.21
C PRO A 335 6.92 23.52 -8.83
N VAL A 336 8.21 23.65 -8.49
CA VAL A 336 8.84 23.24 -7.23
C VAL A 336 9.59 24.41 -6.65
N ALA A 337 9.18 24.85 -5.47
CA ALA A 337 9.87 25.88 -4.73
C ALA A 337 11.12 25.29 -4.06
N ASN A 338 12.27 25.93 -4.25
CA ASN A 338 13.50 25.70 -3.52
C ASN A 338 13.68 26.83 -2.51
N PHE A 339 13.97 26.50 -1.26
CA PHE A 339 14.05 27.46 -0.16
C PHE A 339 15.20 27.12 0.80
N GLU A 340 15.54 28.05 1.69
CA GLU A 340 16.54 27.81 2.72
C GLU A 340 16.16 26.57 3.54
N PRO A 341 17.12 25.67 3.84
CA PRO A 341 16.81 24.44 4.57
C PRO A 341 16.12 24.72 5.89
N VAL A 342 14.99 24.06 6.16
CA VAL A 342 14.22 24.20 7.39
C VAL A 342 13.88 22.85 7.99
N GLN A 343 13.95 22.76 9.31
CA GLN A 343 13.54 21.59 10.07
C GLN A 343 12.00 21.51 10.07
N LEU A 344 11.45 20.36 9.65
CA LEU A 344 10.01 20.15 9.61
C LEU A 344 9.68 18.68 9.86
N SER A 345 8.95 18.39 10.93
CA SER A 345 8.59 17.03 11.36
C SER A 345 9.79 16.08 11.33
N GLY A 346 10.86 16.46 12.05
CA GLY A 346 12.06 15.64 12.22
C GLY A 346 12.96 15.52 10.97
N THR A 347 12.68 16.21 9.87
CA THR A 347 13.52 16.16 8.66
C THR A 347 13.90 17.55 8.16
N MET A 348 15.08 17.65 7.53
CA MET A 348 15.52 18.86 6.86
C MET A 348 14.88 18.94 5.47
N VAL A 349 14.01 19.92 5.26
CA VAL A 349 13.30 20.14 3.99
C VAL A 349 13.93 21.31 3.25
N LYS A 350 14.15 21.19 1.94
CA LYS A 350 14.75 22.19 1.06
C LYS A 350 13.87 22.54 -0.15
N ARG A 351 12.87 21.70 -0.44
CA ARG A 351 12.00 21.83 -1.60
C ARG A 351 10.57 21.49 -1.25
N ALA A 352 9.62 22.18 -1.87
CA ALA A 352 8.19 21.90 -1.74
C ALA A 352 7.46 22.07 -3.07
N THR A 353 6.40 21.31 -3.27
CA THR A 353 5.56 21.46 -4.45
C THR A 353 4.70 22.72 -4.39
N LEU A 354 4.50 23.32 -5.57
CA LEU A 354 3.53 24.38 -5.80
C LEU A 354 2.33 23.90 -6.63
N HIS A 355 2.15 22.60 -6.73
CA HIS A 355 1.07 21.90 -7.42
C HIS A 355 0.94 22.24 -8.91
N ASN A 356 0.51 23.45 -9.27
CA ASN A 356 0.27 23.92 -10.64
C ASN A 356 0.40 25.45 -10.76
N ALA A 357 0.22 25.96 -11.96
CA ALA A 357 0.33 27.40 -12.24
C ALA A 357 -0.71 28.24 -11.47
N ASP A 358 -1.98 27.78 -11.40
CA ASP A 358 -3.05 28.50 -10.73
C ASP A 358 -2.77 28.63 -9.22
N PHE A 359 -2.28 27.57 -8.61
CA PHE A 359 -1.89 27.59 -7.20
C PHE A 359 -0.72 28.56 -6.94
N MET A 360 0.27 28.57 -7.83
CA MET A 360 1.41 29.47 -7.76
C MET A 360 0.98 30.94 -7.92
N ASP A 361 0.08 31.22 -8.88
CA ASP A 361 -0.44 32.56 -9.13
C ASP A 361 -1.29 33.07 -7.95
N ASN A 362 -2.10 32.19 -7.34
CA ASN A 362 -2.92 32.52 -6.16
C ASN A 362 -2.07 32.88 -4.93
N LEU A 363 -0.87 32.31 -4.79
CA LEU A 363 0.04 32.63 -3.70
C LEU A 363 0.77 33.97 -3.92
N ASP A 364 0.73 34.55 -5.12
CA ASP A 364 1.42 35.80 -5.49
C ASP A 364 2.91 35.81 -5.07
N LEU A 365 3.62 34.72 -5.42
CA LEU A 365 4.99 34.48 -4.99
C LEU A 365 6.01 35.46 -5.61
N HIS A 366 6.95 35.89 -4.79
CA HIS A 366 8.15 36.61 -5.22
C HIS A 366 9.40 35.93 -4.68
N ILE A 367 10.48 35.94 -5.44
CA ILE A 367 11.76 35.42 -4.94
C ILE A 367 12.19 36.22 -3.71
N GLY A 368 12.57 35.52 -2.66
CA GLY A 368 12.92 36.11 -1.36
C GLY A 368 11.76 36.17 -0.34
N ASP A 369 10.54 35.82 -0.73
CA ASP A 369 9.40 35.73 0.19
C ASP A 369 9.67 34.75 1.35
N MET A 370 9.18 35.11 2.54
CA MET A 370 9.02 34.15 3.63
C MET A 370 7.76 33.31 3.38
N VAL A 371 7.94 32.01 3.29
CA VAL A 371 6.84 31.06 2.95
C VAL A 371 6.58 30.07 4.06
N PHE A 372 5.32 29.76 4.28
CA PHE A 372 4.90 28.69 5.20
C PHE A 372 4.93 27.36 4.47
N VAL A 373 5.72 26.42 5.00
CA VAL A 373 5.89 25.07 4.47
C VAL A 373 5.27 24.08 5.46
N GLU A 374 4.48 23.14 4.96
CA GLU A 374 3.98 22.01 5.72
C GLU A 374 4.17 20.71 4.92
N LYS A 375 4.17 19.55 5.60
CA LYS A 375 4.17 18.26 4.93
C LYS A 375 2.74 17.77 4.74
N GLY A 376 2.26 17.75 3.49
CA GLY A 376 0.98 17.15 3.13
C GLY A 376 1.02 15.64 3.39
N GLY A 377 0.14 15.14 4.28
CA GLY A 377 0.15 13.73 4.69
C GLY A 377 1.45 13.30 5.36
N GLU A 378 2.18 14.23 5.97
CA GLU A 378 3.49 14.07 6.65
C GLU A 378 4.66 13.60 5.75
N ILE A 379 4.44 13.53 4.43
CA ILE A 379 5.43 13.02 3.49
C ILE A 379 5.90 14.10 2.50
N ILE A 380 4.96 14.74 1.79
CA ILE A 380 5.28 15.66 0.67
C ILE A 380 5.22 17.10 1.15
N PRO A 381 6.37 17.84 1.14
CA PRO A 381 6.36 19.25 1.47
C PRO A 381 5.57 20.06 0.43
N LYS A 382 4.73 20.98 0.90
CA LYS A 382 4.01 21.95 0.08
C LYS A 382 4.06 23.32 0.73
N ILE A 383 4.05 24.38 -0.09
CA ILE A 383 3.86 25.75 0.40
C ILE A 383 2.36 25.98 0.59
N THR A 384 1.98 26.56 1.72
CA THR A 384 0.57 26.83 2.05
C THR A 384 0.21 28.30 2.03
N ALA A 385 1.16 29.18 2.32
CA ALA A 385 0.96 30.63 2.33
C ALA A 385 2.28 31.37 2.21
N VAL A 386 2.18 32.66 1.95
CA VAL A 386 3.28 33.64 2.00
C VAL A 386 3.06 34.52 3.22
N ASP A 387 4.14 34.81 3.96
CA ASP A 387 4.11 35.85 5.00
C ASP A 387 4.22 37.22 4.37
N VAL A 388 3.07 37.79 4.00
CA VAL A 388 3.01 39.10 3.35
C VAL A 388 3.53 40.22 4.27
N ASN A 389 3.44 40.05 5.59
CA ASN A 389 3.93 41.04 6.55
C ASN A 389 5.45 41.09 6.64
N ALA A 390 6.12 40.00 6.32
CA ALA A 390 7.56 39.89 6.27
C ALA A 390 8.17 40.41 4.94
N ARG A 391 7.32 40.80 3.97
CA ARG A 391 7.78 41.37 2.68
C ARG A 391 8.56 42.68 2.86
N SER A 392 9.75 42.70 2.34
CA SER A 392 10.63 43.89 2.31
C SER A 392 10.38 44.72 1.04
N PHE A 393 10.67 46.02 1.07
CA PHE A 393 10.63 46.89 -0.12
C PHE A 393 11.67 46.51 -1.20
N MET A 394 12.68 45.69 -0.87
CA MET A 394 13.69 45.17 -1.79
C MET A 394 13.34 43.71 -2.23
N MET A 395 12.13 43.49 -2.68
CA MET A 395 11.71 42.15 -3.14
C MET A 395 12.25 41.83 -4.54
N GLY A 396 12.47 40.52 -4.76
CA GLY A 396 12.72 39.99 -6.09
C GLY A 396 11.48 40.12 -7.00
N GLU A 397 11.66 39.78 -8.26
CA GLU A 397 10.57 39.81 -9.24
C GLU A 397 9.46 38.81 -8.87
N LYS A 398 8.21 39.16 -9.26
CA LYS A 398 7.07 38.24 -9.18
C LYS A 398 7.35 37.02 -10.03
N VAL A 399 7.17 35.86 -9.44
CA VAL A 399 7.36 34.61 -10.14
C VAL A 399 6.22 34.38 -11.13
N ARG A 400 6.58 34.04 -12.39
CA ARG A 400 5.62 33.68 -13.44
C ARG A 400 5.89 32.27 -13.90
N PHE A 401 4.84 31.54 -14.24
CA PHE A 401 4.99 30.21 -14.81
C PHE A 401 5.70 30.27 -16.16
N ILE A 402 6.55 29.29 -16.43
CA ILE A 402 7.31 29.21 -17.69
C ILE A 402 6.42 28.92 -18.90
N THR A 403 6.81 29.40 -20.07
CA THR A 403 6.07 29.22 -21.32
C THR A 403 6.63 28.10 -22.20
N ARG A 404 7.85 27.63 -21.91
CA ARG A 404 8.53 26.58 -22.64
C ARG A 404 8.96 25.47 -21.70
N CYS A 405 8.96 24.24 -22.22
CA CYS A 405 9.43 23.07 -21.50
C CYS A 405 10.91 23.23 -21.08
N PRO A 406 11.26 23.06 -19.81
CA PRO A 406 12.63 23.23 -19.33
C PRO A 406 13.58 22.16 -19.90
N GLU A 407 13.04 21.02 -20.36
CA GLU A 407 13.83 19.88 -20.84
C GLU A 407 14.03 19.84 -22.36
N CYS A 408 12.99 20.17 -23.12
CA CYS A 408 13.05 20.06 -24.60
C CYS A 408 12.74 21.35 -25.34
N GLY A 409 12.49 22.47 -24.65
CA GLY A 409 12.25 23.79 -25.24
C GLY A 409 10.90 23.95 -25.97
N THR A 410 10.11 22.91 -26.09
CA THR A 410 8.79 22.95 -26.76
C THR A 410 7.85 23.91 -26.03
N PRO A 411 7.06 24.75 -26.75
CA PRO A 411 6.04 25.58 -26.12
C PRO A 411 5.06 24.73 -25.30
N LEU A 412 4.79 25.16 -24.07
CA LEU A 412 3.86 24.51 -23.17
C LEU A 412 2.42 24.81 -23.58
N MET A 413 1.51 23.88 -23.30
CA MET A 413 0.09 23.98 -23.60
C MET A 413 -0.75 23.75 -22.35
N ARG A 414 -1.92 24.37 -22.31
CA ARG A 414 -2.99 24.13 -21.34
C ARG A 414 -4.23 23.73 -22.07
N LEU A 415 -4.86 22.62 -21.69
CA LEU A 415 -6.15 22.22 -22.23
C LEU A 415 -7.26 22.98 -21.51
N GLU A 416 -8.30 23.31 -22.24
CA GLU A 416 -9.48 23.98 -21.67
C GLU A 416 -10.12 23.11 -20.57
N GLY A 417 -10.37 23.73 -19.42
CA GLY A 417 -10.90 23.01 -18.23
C GLY A 417 -9.91 22.18 -17.44
N GLU A 418 -8.61 22.21 -17.78
CA GLU A 418 -7.55 21.55 -16.99
C GLU A 418 -6.67 22.59 -16.26
N ALA A 419 -6.36 22.33 -14.98
CA ALA A 419 -5.43 23.14 -14.21
C ALA A 419 -3.96 22.89 -14.58
N ALA A 420 -3.66 21.77 -15.22
CA ALA A 420 -2.31 21.37 -15.57
C ALA A 420 -1.85 22.03 -16.86
N ILE A 421 -0.61 22.56 -16.83
CA ILE A 421 0.14 22.97 -18.02
C ILE A 421 1.10 21.84 -18.36
N PHE A 422 1.23 21.49 -19.63
CA PHE A 422 2.00 20.33 -20.05
C PHE A 422 2.84 20.58 -21.31
N CYS A 423 3.90 19.80 -21.44
CA CYS A 423 4.71 19.68 -22.64
C CYS A 423 4.05 18.73 -23.65
N PRO A 424 3.62 19.18 -24.83
CA PRO A 424 2.97 18.32 -25.82
C PRO A 424 3.94 17.40 -26.57
N ASN A 425 5.25 17.56 -26.41
CA ASN A 425 6.25 16.74 -27.05
C ASN A 425 6.40 15.38 -26.34
N ASP A 426 5.47 14.50 -26.60
CA ASP A 426 5.47 13.15 -26.04
C ASP A 426 6.42 12.16 -26.78
N VAL A 427 6.97 12.60 -27.90
CA VAL A 427 7.83 11.82 -28.80
C VAL A 427 9.30 11.85 -28.38
N SER A 428 9.80 13.03 -27.97
CA SER A 428 11.24 13.23 -27.76
C SER A 428 11.61 13.94 -26.46
N CYS A 429 10.64 14.30 -25.62
CA CYS A 429 10.93 14.92 -24.33
C CYS A 429 11.49 13.87 -23.36
N PRO A 430 12.76 13.96 -22.91
CA PRO A 430 13.43 12.90 -22.17
C PRO A 430 12.71 12.46 -20.88
N PRO A 431 12.22 13.36 -20.01
CA PRO A 431 11.48 12.94 -18.82
C PRO A 431 10.20 12.15 -19.13
N GLN A 432 9.50 12.49 -20.23
CA GLN A 432 8.31 11.75 -20.63
C GLN A 432 8.65 10.33 -21.09
N LEU A 433 9.70 10.17 -21.87
CA LEU A 433 10.16 8.86 -22.34
C LEU A 433 10.64 8.00 -21.18
N LYS A 434 11.53 8.52 -20.34
CA LYS A 434 12.02 7.82 -19.15
C LYS A 434 10.88 7.46 -18.20
N GLY A 435 9.99 8.39 -17.89
CA GLY A 435 8.86 8.15 -16.99
C GLY A 435 7.84 7.13 -17.52
N ARG A 436 7.70 6.97 -18.87
CA ARG A 436 6.90 5.87 -19.43
C ARG A 436 7.57 4.52 -19.24
N ILE A 437 8.89 4.44 -19.39
CA ILE A 437 9.64 3.20 -19.13
C ILE A 437 9.55 2.85 -17.63
N GLU A 438 9.72 3.82 -16.73
CA GLU A 438 9.57 3.64 -15.29
C GLU A 438 8.15 3.14 -14.92
N HIS A 439 7.12 3.70 -15.55
CA HIS A 439 5.76 3.22 -15.38
C HIS A 439 5.61 1.78 -15.87
N PHE A 440 6.14 1.47 -17.05
CA PHE A 440 6.06 0.14 -17.65
C PHE A 440 6.69 -0.93 -16.78
N ILE A 441 7.86 -0.68 -16.19
CA ILE A 441 8.57 -1.64 -15.34
C ILE A 441 7.97 -1.75 -13.93
N SER A 442 7.08 -0.83 -13.52
CA SER A 442 6.56 -0.75 -12.16
C SER A 442 5.84 -2.03 -11.71
N ARG A 443 5.77 -2.27 -10.39
CA ARG A 443 5.15 -3.46 -9.78
C ARG A 443 3.72 -3.72 -10.25
N LYS A 444 2.91 -2.68 -10.42
CA LYS A 444 1.52 -2.80 -10.89
C LYS A 444 1.40 -3.04 -12.40
N ALA A 445 2.44 -2.70 -13.14
CA ALA A 445 2.52 -2.91 -14.58
C ALA A 445 3.24 -4.23 -14.88
N MET A 446 4.42 -4.20 -15.47
CA MET A 446 5.14 -5.42 -15.88
C MET A 446 5.95 -6.07 -14.76
N ASN A 447 6.10 -5.43 -13.60
CA ASN A 447 6.81 -5.94 -12.43
C ASN A 447 8.23 -6.41 -12.74
N ILE A 448 9.02 -5.55 -13.38
CA ILE A 448 10.40 -5.84 -13.72
C ILE A 448 11.30 -5.36 -12.57
N ASP A 449 11.83 -6.30 -11.79
CA ASP A 449 12.72 -6.02 -10.67
C ASP A 449 14.15 -5.70 -11.13
N GLY A 450 14.88 -4.93 -10.31
CA GLY A 450 16.27 -4.55 -10.58
C GLY A 450 16.44 -3.33 -11.47
N LEU A 451 15.37 -2.83 -12.11
CA LEU A 451 15.34 -1.57 -12.85
C LEU A 451 14.68 -0.48 -12.00
N GLY A 452 15.47 0.45 -11.47
CA GLY A 452 14.98 1.68 -10.86
C GLY A 452 15.14 2.90 -11.78
N ALA A 453 14.64 4.08 -11.34
CA ALA A 453 14.75 5.32 -12.11
C ALA A 453 16.21 5.64 -12.51
N GLU A 454 17.18 5.44 -11.62
CA GLU A 454 18.60 5.65 -11.90
C GLU A 454 19.13 4.71 -12.99
N THR A 455 18.73 3.44 -12.97
CA THR A 455 19.13 2.46 -13.99
C THR A 455 18.48 2.75 -15.35
N VAL A 456 17.21 3.17 -15.35
CA VAL A 456 16.51 3.62 -16.57
C VAL A 456 17.20 4.84 -17.15
N ASP A 457 17.56 5.83 -16.32
CA ASP A 457 18.27 7.03 -16.74
C ASP A 457 19.63 6.68 -17.36
N LEU A 458 20.38 5.78 -16.73
CA LEU A 458 21.67 5.32 -17.23
C LEU A 458 21.54 4.60 -18.58
N LEU A 459 20.62 3.62 -18.69
CA LEU A 459 20.37 2.90 -19.95
C LEU A 459 19.92 3.84 -21.08
N TYR A 460 19.08 4.83 -20.74
CA TYR A 460 18.61 5.84 -21.69
C TYR A 460 19.74 6.76 -22.15
N SER A 461 20.59 7.22 -21.23
CA SER A 461 21.70 8.15 -21.52
C SER A 461 22.75 7.53 -22.44
N VAL A 462 23.06 6.23 -22.28
CA VAL A 462 23.98 5.50 -23.16
C VAL A 462 23.31 4.98 -24.44
N GLY A 463 22.02 5.24 -24.64
CA GLY A 463 21.29 4.91 -25.87
C GLY A 463 20.89 3.44 -26.01
N LEU A 464 20.93 2.66 -24.93
CA LEU A 464 20.52 1.24 -24.94
C LEU A 464 19.00 1.07 -24.94
N ILE A 465 18.25 2.05 -24.43
CA ILE A 465 16.79 2.07 -24.45
C ILE A 465 16.27 3.44 -24.88
N ARG A 466 15.18 3.47 -25.61
CA ARG A 466 14.42 4.67 -26.02
C ARG A 466 12.95 4.54 -25.62
N ASP A 467 12.42 3.33 -25.66
CA ASP A 467 11.07 2.98 -25.25
C ASP A 467 11.03 1.63 -24.49
N ALA A 468 9.85 1.22 -24.07
CA ALA A 468 9.66 0.00 -23.30
C ALA A 468 9.98 -1.29 -24.07
N ALA A 469 9.85 -1.29 -25.41
CA ALA A 469 10.13 -2.47 -26.22
C ALA A 469 11.63 -2.76 -26.31
N ASP A 470 12.50 -1.75 -26.17
CA ASP A 470 13.95 -1.94 -26.16
C ASP A 470 14.42 -2.78 -24.97
N LEU A 471 13.66 -2.78 -23.86
CA LEU A 471 13.98 -3.60 -22.68
C LEU A 471 14.13 -5.07 -23.06
N TYR A 472 13.29 -5.59 -23.95
CA TYR A 472 13.29 -6.99 -24.38
C TYR A 472 14.44 -7.36 -25.33
N GLN A 473 15.23 -6.37 -25.76
CA GLN A 473 16.46 -6.57 -26.55
C GLN A 473 17.72 -6.51 -25.69
N LEU A 474 17.62 -6.14 -24.41
CA LEU A 474 18.75 -6.06 -23.50
C LEU A 474 19.35 -7.45 -23.24
N LYS A 475 20.68 -7.52 -23.25
CA LYS A 475 21.45 -8.72 -22.94
C LYS A 475 22.42 -8.43 -21.80
N ILE A 476 22.79 -9.46 -21.03
CA ILE A 476 23.72 -9.35 -19.91
C ILE A 476 24.97 -8.53 -20.26
N PRO A 477 25.67 -8.76 -21.40
CA PRO A 477 26.86 -7.98 -21.75
C PRO A 477 26.62 -6.48 -21.97
N HIS A 478 25.39 -6.08 -22.34
CA HIS A 478 25.04 -4.66 -22.49
C HIS A 478 24.99 -3.96 -21.12
N ILE A 479 24.40 -4.63 -20.12
CA ILE A 479 24.19 -4.09 -18.79
C ILE A 479 25.48 -4.12 -17.97
N CYS A 480 26.28 -5.19 -18.08
CA CYS A 480 27.56 -5.31 -17.35
C CYS A 480 28.60 -4.24 -17.72
N ARG A 481 28.43 -3.54 -18.86
CA ARG A 481 29.33 -2.43 -19.25
C ARG A 481 28.99 -1.11 -18.56
N LEU A 482 27.86 -1.05 -17.88
CA LEU A 482 27.42 0.15 -17.19
C LEU A 482 28.12 0.27 -15.82
N GLU A 483 28.36 1.48 -15.41
CA GLU A 483 28.97 1.80 -14.13
C GLU A 483 28.13 1.24 -12.98
N ARG A 484 28.76 0.59 -12.00
CA ARG A 484 28.13 -0.05 -10.82
C ARG A 484 27.21 -1.25 -11.13
N MET A 485 27.24 -1.80 -12.35
CA MET A 485 26.44 -2.97 -12.74
C MET A 485 27.31 -4.23 -12.84
N GLY A 486 27.18 -5.11 -11.84
CA GLY A 486 27.84 -6.43 -11.85
C GLY A 486 27.05 -7.48 -12.64
N TYR A 487 27.73 -8.60 -12.98
CA TYR A 487 27.12 -9.71 -13.72
C TYR A 487 25.82 -10.22 -13.08
N LYS A 488 25.80 -10.41 -11.76
CA LYS A 488 24.63 -10.92 -11.03
C LYS A 488 23.43 -9.95 -11.11
N SER A 489 23.67 -8.64 -11.02
CA SER A 489 22.61 -7.63 -11.19
C SER A 489 22.07 -7.63 -12.62
N ALA A 490 22.96 -7.72 -13.63
CA ALA A 490 22.56 -7.80 -15.02
C ALA A 490 21.76 -9.07 -15.33
N GLU A 491 22.15 -10.21 -14.79
CA GLU A 491 21.45 -11.49 -14.93
C GLU A 491 20.04 -11.42 -14.30
N ASN A 492 19.92 -10.84 -13.10
CA ASN A 492 18.62 -10.66 -12.44
C ASN A 492 17.67 -9.75 -13.24
N ILE A 493 18.17 -8.65 -13.77
CA ILE A 493 17.40 -7.74 -14.63
C ILE A 493 16.90 -8.49 -15.89
N VAL A 494 17.78 -9.17 -16.63
CA VAL A 494 17.39 -9.92 -17.83
C VAL A 494 16.39 -11.02 -17.51
N ARG A 495 16.58 -11.76 -16.43
CA ARG A 495 15.63 -12.78 -15.96
C ARG A 495 14.27 -12.19 -15.60
N SER A 496 14.24 -11.03 -14.96
CA SER A 496 13.00 -10.33 -14.62
C SER A 496 12.28 -9.82 -15.86
N ILE A 497 13.00 -9.32 -16.89
CA ILE A 497 12.44 -8.95 -18.17
C ILE A 497 11.81 -10.17 -18.87
N GLU A 498 12.51 -11.31 -18.91
CA GLU A 498 11.96 -12.52 -19.54
C GLU A 498 10.68 -13.00 -18.82
N ARG A 499 10.68 -13.02 -17.49
CA ARG A 499 9.49 -13.38 -16.68
C ARG A 499 8.31 -12.43 -16.93
N SER A 500 8.56 -11.16 -17.25
CA SER A 500 7.50 -10.20 -17.52
C SER A 500 6.67 -10.51 -18.78
N ARG A 501 7.11 -11.39 -19.67
CA ARG A 501 6.34 -11.84 -20.83
C ARG A 501 5.09 -12.63 -20.45
N GLU A 502 5.07 -13.21 -19.25
CA GLU A 502 3.94 -13.99 -18.71
C GLU A 502 2.90 -13.11 -17.99
N VAL A 503 3.18 -11.81 -17.88
CA VAL A 503 2.25 -10.86 -17.22
C VAL A 503 0.95 -10.77 -18.01
N PRO A 504 -0.25 -10.88 -17.37
CA PRO A 504 -1.53 -10.95 -18.05
C PRO A 504 -1.89 -9.65 -18.79
N PHE A 505 -2.70 -9.78 -19.84
CA PHE A 505 -3.03 -8.74 -20.81
C PHE A 505 -3.51 -7.42 -20.20
N GLU A 506 -4.36 -7.46 -19.15
CA GLU A 506 -4.85 -6.26 -18.50
C GLU A 506 -3.74 -5.43 -17.84
N ARG A 507 -2.66 -6.07 -17.41
CA ARG A 507 -1.49 -5.38 -16.87
C ARG A 507 -0.60 -4.82 -17.98
N VAL A 508 -0.47 -5.54 -19.10
CA VAL A 508 0.21 -5.03 -20.31
C VAL A 508 -0.50 -3.78 -20.81
N LEU A 509 -1.83 -3.79 -20.89
CA LEU A 509 -2.63 -2.63 -21.29
C LEU A 509 -2.44 -1.44 -20.35
N PHE A 510 -2.38 -1.69 -19.04
CA PHE A 510 -2.05 -0.65 -18.05
C PHE A 510 -0.61 -0.14 -18.21
N ALA A 511 0.35 -1.05 -18.46
CA ALA A 511 1.78 -0.74 -18.58
C ALA A 511 2.11 0.17 -19.79
N ILE A 512 1.38 0.06 -20.88
CA ILE A 512 1.52 0.94 -22.06
C ILE A 512 1.30 2.42 -21.70
N GLY A 513 0.50 2.70 -20.67
CA GLY A 513 0.39 4.03 -20.06
C GLY A 513 -0.47 5.00 -20.86
N ILE A 514 -1.54 4.54 -21.50
CA ILE A 514 -2.55 5.40 -22.15
C ILE A 514 -3.11 6.38 -21.13
N ARG A 515 -3.15 7.66 -21.45
CA ARG A 515 -3.63 8.71 -20.54
C ARG A 515 -5.07 8.41 -20.09
N PHE A 516 -5.38 8.56 -18.82
CA PHE A 516 -6.65 8.23 -18.14
C PHE A 516 -6.99 6.73 -18.06
N VAL A 517 -6.20 5.85 -18.65
CA VAL A 517 -6.34 4.40 -18.50
C VAL A 517 -5.53 3.93 -17.29
N GLY A 518 -6.17 3.91 -16.14
CA GLY A 518 -5.61 3.35 -14.90
C GLY A 518 -5.81 1.84 -14.82
N GLU A 519 -5.30 1.21 -13.76
CA GLU A 519 -5.39 -0.24 -13.54
C GLU A 519 -6.84 -0.78 -13.66
N THR A 520 -7.82 -0.11 -13.02
CA THR A 520 -9.22 -0.53 -13.07
C THR A 520 -9.80 -0.43 -14.48
N VAL A 521 -9.51 0.67 -15.18
CA VAL A 521 -9.97 0.90 -16.56
C VAL A 521 -9.36 -0.12 -17.51
N ALA A 522 -8.05 -0.41 -17.38
CA ALA A 522 -7.36 -1.42 -18.17
C ALA A 522 -8.00 -2.82 -18.00
N LYS A 523 -8.32 -3.22 -16.76
CA LYS A 523 -9.04 -4.48 -16.48
C LYS A 523 -10.41 -4.54 -17.17
N LYS A 524 -11.17 -3.43 -17.14
CA LYS A 524 -12.49 -3.36 -17.78
C LYS A 524 -12.39 -3.43 -19.30
N LEU A 525 -11.47 -2.68 -19.90
CA LEU A 525 -11.22 -2.71 -21.33
C LEU A 525 -10.75 -4.10 -21.79
N ALA A 526 -9.80 -4.71 -21.07
CA ALA A 526 -9.32 -6.05 -21.39
C ALA A 526 -10.46 -7.07 -21.39
N ARG A 527 -11.35 -7.02 -20.39
CA ARG A 527 -12.53 -7.92 -20.31
C ARG A 527 -13.55 -7.65 -21.41
N ALA A 528 -13.83 -6.38 -21.74
CA ALA A 528 -14.82 -6.02 -22.73
C ALA A 528 -14.37 -6.37 -24.17
N PHE A 529 -13.10 -6.14 -24.49
CA PHE A 529 -12.57 -6.31 -25.84
C PHE A 529 -11.80 -7.62 -26.04
N GLY A 530 -11.28 -8.23 -24.97
CA GLY A 530 -10.56 -9.50 -25.01
C GLY A 530 -9.14 -9.43 -25.56
N SER A 531 -8.82 -8.49 -26.47
CA SER A 531 -7.49 -8.35 -27.07
C SER A 531 -7.11 -6.90 -27.38
N MET A 532 -5.81 -6.65 -27.50
CA MET A 532 -5.25 -5.36 -27.88
C MET A 532 -5.73 -4.92 -29.27
N GLU A 533 -5.79 -5.84 -30.23
CA GLU A 533 -6.24 -5.57 -31.59
C GLU A 533 -7.68 -5.08 -31.64
N ARG A 534 -8.57 -5.64 -30.82
CA ARG A 534 -9.96 -5.17 -30.74
C ARG A 534 -10.07 -3.80 -30.10
N ILE A 535 -9.22 -3.46 -29.12
CA ILE A 535 -9.16 -2.13 -28.53
C ILE A 535 -8.61 -1.10 -29.55
N GLU A 536 -7.59 -1.46 -30.32
CA GLU A 536 -7.00 -0.62 -31.36
C GLU A 536 -8.02 -0.24 -32.44
N ASN A 537 -8.90 -1.18 -32.81
CA ASN A 537 -9.92 -1.01 -33.84
C ASN A 537 -11.29 -0.58 -33.33
N ALA A 538 -11.43 -0.36 -32.00
CA ALA A 538 -12.71 0.00 -31.38
C ALA A 538 -13.16 1.41 -31.80
N THR A 539 -14.46 1.57 -32.03
CA THR A 539 -15.10 2.88 -32.26
C THR A 539 -15.32 3.64 -30.96
N PHE A 540 -15.59 4.93 -31.07
CA PHE A 540 -15.91 5.75 -29.91
C PHE A 540 -17.14 5.22 -29.16
N GLU A 541 -18.17 4.81 -29.91
CA GLU A 541 -19.44 4.28 -29.38
C GLU A 541 -19.21 2.95 -28.62
N GLU A 542 -18.38 2.07 -29.15
CA GLU A 542 -18.02 0.82 -28.49
C GLU A 542 -17.25 1.06 -27.18
N LEU A 543 -16.34 2.03 -27.18
CA LEU A 543 -15.57 2.38 -25.99
C LEU A 543 -16.46 2.96 -24.88
N ILE A 544 -17.35 3.88 -25.18
CA ILE A 544 -18.24 4.49 -24.18
C ILE A 544 -19.35 3.53 -23.69
N ALA A 545 -19.63 2.46 -24.43
CA ALA A 545 -20.57 1.42 -24.02
C ALA A 545 -20.02 0.58 -22.83
N VAL A 546 -18.71 0.60 -22.61
CA VAL A 546 -18.07 -0.09 -21.47
C VAL A 546 -18.30 0.71 -20.19
N ASP A 547 -18.78 0.06 -19.14
CA ASP A 547 -19.07 0.69 -17.84
C ASP A 547 -17.85 1.46 -17.28
N GLU A 548 -18.08 2.68 -16.78
CA GLU A 548 -17.09 3.65 -16.29
C GLU A 548 -16.10 4.19 -17.36
N ILE A 549 -16.29 3.91 -18.64
CA ILE A 549 -15.54 4.54 -19.72
C ILE A 549 -16.30 5.77 -20.21
N GLY A 550 -15.86 6.93 -19.76
CA GLY A 550 -16.43 8.20 -20.23
C GLY A 550 -15.73 8.73 -21.50
N GLU A 551 -16.29 9.79 -22.07
CA GLU A 551 -15.79 10.43 -23.31
C GLU A 551 -14.30 10.76 -23.28
N LYS A 552 -13.77 11.29 -22.16
CA LYS A 552 -12.35 11.64 -22.03
C LYS A 552 -11.43 10.43 -22.16
N ILE A 553 -11.85 9.29 -21.61
CA ILE A 553 -11.08 8.04 -21.67
C ILE A 553 -11.13 7.49 -23.10
N ALA A 554 -12.33 7.43 -23.71
CA ALA A 554 -12.51 6.96 -25.08
C ALA A 554 -11.68 7.80 -26.09
N GLN A 555 -11.76 9.12 -26.00
CA GLN A 555 -10.94 10.01 -26.82
C GLN A 555 -9.42 9.80 -26.64
N SER A 556 -9.00 9.53 -25.39
CA SER A 556 -7.58 9.28 -25.11
C SER A 556 -7.08 7.98 -25.75
N ILE A 557 -7.91 6.92 -25.74
CA ILE A 557 -7.61 5.64 -26.37
C ILE A 557 -7.51 5.82 -27.89
N LEU A 558 -8.51 6.46 -28.51
CA LEU A 558 -8.50 6.73 -29.96
C LEU A 558 -7.30 7.57 -30.39
N ARG A 559 -6.96 8.61 -29.62
CA ARG A 559 -5.77 9.44 -29.88
C ARG A 559 -4.48 8.62 -29.78
N PHE A 560 -4.38 7.72 -28.80
CA PHE A 560 -3.21 6.86 -28.65
C PHE A 560 -3.00 5.98 -29.88
N PHE A 561 -4.04 5.29 -30.34
CA PHE A 561 -3.96 4.41 -31.50
C PHE A 561 -3.99 5.14 -32.86
N SER A 562 -4.35 6.42 -32.91
CA SER A 562 -4.16 7.25 -34.12
C SER A 562 -2.69 7.65 -34.34
N ASN A 563 -1.85 7.56 -33.28
CA ASN A 563 -0.43 7.87 -33.35
C ASN A 563 0.37 6.65 -33.85
N GLU A 564 1.06 6.80 -34.99
CA GLU A 564 1.83 5.73 -35.63
C GLU A 564 2.95 5.18 -34.73
N GLN A 565 3.59 6.05 -33.93
CA GLN A 565 4.66 5.62 -33.01
C GLN A 565 4.11 4.78 -31.86
N CYS A 566 2.91 5.10 -31.34
CA CYS A 566 2.25 4.31 -30.32
C CYS A 566 1.86 2.93 -30.86
N ARG A 567 1.35 2.85 -32.10
CA ARG A 567 1.06 1.57 -32.76
C ARG A 567 2.33 0.74 -33.00
N THR A 568 3.41 1.40 -33.42
CA THR A 568 4.72 0.74 -33.59
C THR A 568 5.24 0.18 -32.28
N LEU A 569 5.11 0.92 -31.17
CA LEU A 569 5.45 0.42 -29.83
C LEU A 569 4.65 -0.83 -29.48
N VAL A 570 3.33 -0.81 -29.67
CA VAL A 570 2.46 -1.97 -29.41
C VAL A 570 2.84 -3.17 -30.25
N ALA A 571 3.12 -2.96 -31.56
CA ALA A 571 3.58 -4.03 -32.47
C ALA A 571 4.90 -4.65 -31.99
N ARG A 572 5.88 -3.82 -31.60
CA ARG A 572 7.18 -4.30 -31.08
C ARG A 572 7.04 -5.06 -29.77
N LEU A 573 6.14 -4.64 -28.88
CA LEU A 573 5.84 -5.36 -27.64
C LEU A 573 5.18 -6.72 -27.93
N LYS A 574 4.30 -6.78 -28.95
CA LYS A 574 3.71 -8.04 -29.43
C LYS A 574 4.78 -8.98 -30.00
N GLU A 575 5.69 -8.47 -30.84
CA GLU A 575 6.84 -9.22 -31.36
C GLU A 575 7.78 -9.69 -30.24
N ALA A 576 7.92 -8.92 -29.19
CA ALA A 576 8.66 -9.31 -27.99
C ALA A 576 7.99 -10.44 -27.19
N GLY A 577 6.77 -10.87 -27.53
CA GLY A 577 6.08 -12.00 -26.93
C GLY A 577 5.25 -11.66 -25.68
N LEU A 578 4.83 -10.41 -25.50
CA LEU A 578 3.94 -10.03 -24.42
C LEU A 578 2.51 -10.52 -24.67
N GLN A 579 1.76 -10.75 -23.60
CA GLN A 579 0.36 -11.16 -23.65
C GLN A 579 -0.51 -10.01 -24.18
N MET A 580 -0.99 -10.11 -25.43
CA MET A 580 -1.82 -9.10 -26.09
C MET A 580 -3.31 -9.43 -26.13
N GLU A 581 -3.70 -10.53 -25.49
CA GLU A 581 -5.07 -10.99 -25.38
C GLU A 581 -5.30 -11.73 -24.05
N ILE A 582 -6.55 -11.82 -23.65
CA ILE A 582 -6.90 -12.63 -22.48
C ILE A 582 -6.70 -14.10 -22.87
N VAL A 583 -5.81 -14.78 -22.17
CA VAL A 583 -5.68 -16.23 -22.26
C VAL A 583 -6.93 -16.83 -21.65
N VAL A 584 -7.82 -17.32 -22.48
CA VAL A 584 -9.00 -18.08 -22.05
C VAL A 584 -8.50 -19.46 -21.68
N ASP A 585 -8.64 -19.82 -20.41
CA ASP A 585 -8.41 -21.19 -19.98
C ASP A 585 -9.53 -22.06 -20.58
N GLU A 586 -9.22 -22.76 -21.67
CA GLU A 586 -10.17 -23.66 -22.36
C GLU A 586 -10.61 -24.84 -21.48
N SER A 587 -9.96 -25.08 -20.34
CA SER A 587 -10.37 -26.09 -19.39
C SER A 587 -11.60 -25.66 -18.56
N ILE A 588 -11.97 -24.36 -18.58
CA ILE A 588 -13.14 -23.84 -17.87
C ILE A 588 -14.34 -23.88 -18.84
N GLU A 589 -15.22 -24.85 -18.71
CA GLU A 589 -16.50 -24.88 -19.42
C GLU A 589 -17.29 -23.60 -19.18
N ARG A 590 -17.43 -22.76 -20.21
CA ARG A 590 -18.32 -21.60 -20.18
C ARG A 590 -19.71 -22.04 -20.59
N THR A 591 -20.71 -21.64 -19.82
CA THR A 591 -22.11 -21.90 -20.14
C THR A 591 -22.92 -20.60 -20.18
N ASP A 592 -24.07 -20.61 -20.79
CA ASP A 592 -24.97 -19.46 -20.87
C ASP A 592 -26.13 -19.54 -19.84
N LYS A 593 -26.01 -20.36 -18.78
CA LYS A 593 -27.06 -20.59 -17.78
C LYS A 593 -27.53 -19.29 -17.08
N LEU A 594 -26.66 -18.32 -16.95
CA LEU A 594 -26.94 -17.01 -16.37
C LEU A 594 -26.93 -15.87 -17.40
N ALA A 595 -26.99 -16.18 -18.70
CA ALA A 595 -26.93 -15.18 -19.77
C ALA A 595 -28.01 -14.11 -19.59
N GLY A 596 -27.63 -12.82 -19.69
CA GLY A 596 -28.53 -11.67 -19.52
C GLY A 596 -29.00 -11.39 -18.10
N LYS A 597 -28.55 -12.14 -17.09
CA LYS A 597 -28.88 -11.89 -15.68
C LYS A 597 -27.88 -10.93 -15.04
N SER A 598 -28.42 -9.88 -14.38
CA SER A 598 -27.67 -8.93 -13.57
C SER A 598 -27.79 -9.33 -12.10
N ILE A 599 -26.68 -9.71 -11.47
CA ILE A 599 -26.67 -10.34 -10.15
C ILE A 599 -25.87 -9.48 -9.16
N VAL A 600 -26.44 -9.21 -7.99
CA VAL A 600 -25.74 -8.54 -6.88
C VAL A 600 -25.30 -9.60 -5.88
N ILE A 601 -24.04 -9.58 -5.48
CA ILE A 601 -23.50 -10.46 -4.44
C ILE A 601 -23.49 -9.70 -3.10
N SER A 602 -24.11 -10.28 -2.05
CA SER A 602 -24.19 -9.65 -0.72
C SER A 602 -24.12 -10.69 0.40
N GLY A 603 -23.46 -10.35 1.50
CA GLY A 603 -23.30 -11.23 2.65
C GLY A 603 -21.98 -11.99 2.68
N VAL A 604 -21.86 -12.90 3.64
CA VAL A 604 -20.71 -13.81 3.85
C VAL A 604 -21.10 -15.21 3.39
N PHE A 605 -20.26 -15.81 2.59
CA PHE A 605 -20.51 -17.12 1.98
C PHE A 605 -19.74 -18.22 2.71
N ALA A 606 -20.29 -19.43 2.75
CA ALA A 606 -19.72 -20.55 3.47
C ALA A 606 -18.88 -21.47 2.56
N GLN A 607 -19.27 -21.63 1.28
CA GLN A 607 -18.66 -22.60 0.37
C GLN A 607 -17.58 -21.97 -0.50
N HIS A 608 -17.81 -20.75 -1.00
CA HIS A 608 -16.88 -20.04 -1.89
C HIS A 608 -16.71 -18.60 -1.48
N SER A 609 -15.57 -18.01 -1.79
CA SER A 609 -15.34 -16.59 -1.59
C SER A 609 -16.21 -15.73 -2.53
N ARG A 610 -16.43 -14.48 -2.18
CA ARG A 610 -17.17 -13.53 -3.03
C ARG A 610 -16.55 -13.37 -4.42
N ASN A 611 -15.23 -13.50 -4.53
CA ASN A 611 -14.53 -13.41 -5.81
C ASN A 611 -14.73 -14.66 -6.66
N GLU A 612 -14.80 -15.83 -6.04
CA GLU A 612 -15.13 -17.08 -6.73
C GLU A 612 -16.57 -17.07 -7.25
N TYR A 613 -17.54 -16.62 -6.44
CA TYR A 613 -18.91 -16.44 -6.94
C TYR A 613 -19.01 -15.42 -8.07
N LYS A 614 -18.22 -14.37 -8.03
CA LYS A 614 -18.14 -13.42 -9.13
C LYS A 614 -17.61 -14.09 -10.41
N ALA A 615 -16.56 -14.90 -10.28
CA ALA A 615 -16.00 -15.66 -11.40
C ALA A 615 -17.01 -16.68 -11.95
N MET A 616 -17.73 -17.41 -11.08
CA MET A 616 -18.79 -18.36 -11.48
C MET A 616 -19.92 -17.65 -12.23
N ILE A 617 -20.39 -16.49 -11.75
CA ILE A 617 -21.42 -15.71 -12.45
C ILE A 617 -20.93 -15.32 -13.85
N GLU A 618 -19.70 -14.83 -13.98
CA GLU A 618 -19.11 -14.43 -15.25
C GLU A 618 -18.87 -15.67 -16.17
N GLN A 619 -18.48 -16.81 -15.61
CA GLN A 619 -18.27 -18.08 -16.31
C GLN A 619 -19.58 -18.61 -16.95
N HIS A 620 -20.71 -18.41 -16.27
CA HIS A 620 -22.02 -18.85 -16.75
C HIS A 620 -22.80 -17.76 -17.50
N GLY A 621 -22.12 -16.70 -17.98
CA GLY A 621 -22.71 -15.66 -18.84
C GLY A 621 -23.49 -14.57 -18.11
N GLY A 622 -23.48 -14.55 -16.76
CA GLY A 622 -24.12 -13.50 -15.96
C GLY A 622 -23.26 -12.27 -15.76
N THR A 623 -23.87 -11.16 -15.33
CA THR A 623 -23.18 -9.91 -15.02
C THR A 623 -23.25 -9.60 -13.53
N ASN A 624 -22.11 -9.46 -12.86
CA ASN A 624 -22.07 -8.99 -11.48
C ASN A 624 -22.21 -7.46 -11.42
N VAL A 625 -23.21 -6.97 -10.67
CA VAL A 625 -23.45 -5.53 -10.47
C VAL A 625 -23.29 -5.15 -8.99
N SER A 626 -22.80 -3.94 -8.73
CA SER A 626 -22.48 -3.49 -7.36
C SER A 626 -23.68 -2.97 -6.58
N SER A 627 -24.75 -2.55 -7.26
CA SER A 627 -25.93 -1.93 -6.65
C SER A 627 -27.23 -2.56 -7.11
N ILE A 628 -28.21 -2.66 -6.19
CA ILE A 628 -29.55 -3.15 -6.48
C ILE A 628 -30.35 -2.08 -7.23
N SER A 629 -30.96 -2.44 -8.35
CA SER A 629 -31.85 -1.62 -9.14
C SER A 629 -33.03 -2.47 -9.66
N SER A 630 -34.01 -1.82 -10.31
CA SER A 630 -35.11 -2.53 -10.98
C SER A 630 -34.67 -3.47 -12.11
N LYS A 631 -33.41 -3.34 -12.57
CA LYS A 631 -32.79 -4.20 -13.58
C LYS A 631 -32.03 -5.39 -12.97
N THR A 632 -31.93 -5.48 -11.64
CA THR A 632 -31.25 -6.59 -10.96
C THR A 632 -32.12 -7.84 -11.04
N SER A 633 -31.59 -8.93 -11.59
CA SER A 633 -32.31 -10.18 -11.77
C SER A 633 -32.54 -10.91 -10.45
N PHE A 634 -31.50 -10.98 -9.61
CA PHE A 634 -31.59 -11.49 -8.25
C PHE A 634 -30.35 -11.07 -7.44
N ILE A 635 -30.41 -11.28 -6.13
CA ILE A 635 -29.30 -11.08 -5.20
C ILE A 635 -28.83 -12.46 -4.74
N LEU A 636 -27.57 -12.78 -4.99
CA LEU A 636 -26.91 -13.92 -4.35
C LEU A 636 -26.55 -13.51 -2.92
N ALA A 637 -27.27 -14.06 -1.96
CA ALA A 637 -27.19 -13.73 -0.56
C ALA A 637 -26.49 -14.81 0.25
N GLY A 638 -25.36 -14.46 0.86
CA GLY A 638 -24.75 -15.21 1.94
C GLY A 638 -25.35 -14.84 3.31
N ARG A 639 -24.76 -15.35 4.38
CA ARG A 639 -25.11 -14.94 5.76
C ARG A 639 -24.82 -13.46 5.96
N ASP A 640 -25.55 -12.81 6.87
CA ASP A 640 -25.33 -11.40 7.26
C ASP A 640 -25.44 -10.41 6.07
N MET A 641 -26.43 -10.60 5.21
CA MET A 641 -26.77 -9.59 4.20
C MET A 641 -27.23 -8.30 4.89
N GLY A 642 -26.57 -7.17 4.58
CA GLY A 642 -26.86 -5.90 5.23
C GLY A 642 -28.30 -5.43 5.10
N PRO A 643 -28.92 -4.90 6.20
CA PRO A 643 -30.35 -4.60 6.28
C PRO A 643 -30.81 -3.61 5.21
N ALA A 644 -29.99 -2.60 4.88
CA ALA A 644 -30.32 -1.64 3.82
C ALA A 644 -30.45 -2.27 2.42
N LYS A 645 -29.69 -3.33 2.15
CA LYS A 645 -29.80 -4.08 0.88
C LYS A 645 -31.02 -4.99 0.89
N LEU A 646 -31.31 -5.60 2.03
CA LEU A 646 -32.50 -6.43 2.22
C LEU A 646 -33.78 -5.60 2.00
N GLU A 647 -33.87 -4.45 2.66
CA GLU A 647 -35.00 -3.52 2.50
C GLU A 647 -35.16 -3.04 1.06
N LYS A 648 -34.03 -2.68 0.41
CA LYS A 648 -34.05 -2.25 -0.98
C LYS A 648 -34.46 -3.35 -1.94
N ALA A 649 -34.06 -4.62 -1.68
CA ALA A 649 -34.47 -5.77 -2.46
C ALA A 649 -35.99 -5.98 -2.34
N GLN A 650 -36.52 -5.96 -1.13
CA GLN A 650 -37.95 -6.09 -0.84
C GLN A 650 -38.76 -4.97 -1.50
N LYS A 651 -38.29 -3.71 -1.39
CA LYS A 651 -38.96 -2.55 -2.00
C LYS A 651 -39.00 -2.58 -3.52
N LEU A 652 -37.99 -3.16 -4.15
CA LEU A 652 -37.89 -3.29 -5.61
C LEU A 652 -38.39 -4.65 -6.14
N GLY A 653 -38.81 -5.55 -5.26
CA GLY A 653 -39.27 -6.91 -5.64
C GLY A 653 -38.18 -7.78 -6.25
N VAL A 654 -36.88 -7.54 -5.91
CA VAL A 654 -35.75 -8.32 -6.43
C VAL A 654 -35.63 -9.61 -5.64
N PRO A 655 -35.65 -10.80 -6.29
CA PRO A 655 -35.48 -12.09 -5.63
C PRO A 655 -34.15 -12.20 -4.89
N ILE A 656 -34.18 -12.91 -3.76
CA ILE A 656 -32.98 -13.25 -2.99
C ILE A 656 -32.76 -14.75 -3.15
N VAL A 657 -31.56 -15.13 -3.58
CA VAL A 657 -31.16 -16.50 -3.87
C VAL A 657 -30.04 -16.88 -2.89
N SER A 658 -30.17 -18.00 -2.25
CA SER A 658 -29.16 -18.55 -1.33
C SER A 658 -27.95 -19.10 -2.10
N GLU A 659 -26.88 -19.40 -1.37
CA GLU A 659 -25.66 -20.01 -1.88
C GLU A 659 -25.95 -21.37 -2.53
N GLU A 660 -26.76 -22.21 -1.88
CA GLU A 660 -27.14 -23.54 -2.37
C GLU A 660 -28.03 -23.47 -3.63
N GLU A 661 -29.01 -22.58 -3.63
CA GLU A 661 -29.87 -22.35 -4.79
C GLU A 661 -29.07 -21.85 -6.00
N PHE A 662 -28.13 -20.95 -5.77
CA PHE A 662 -27.27 -20.44 -6.84
C PHE A 662 -26.38 -21.55 -7.44
N LEU A 663 -25.75 -22.37 -6.61
CA LEU A 663 -24.94 -23.50 -7.09
C LEU A 663 -25.76 -24.47 -7.91
N THR A 664 -26.98 -24.80 -7.45
CA THR A 664 -27.93 -25.61 -8.23
C THR A 664 -28.33 -24.98 -9.56
N MET A 665 -28.38 -23.64 -9.67
CA MET A 665 -28.67 -22.95 -10.93
C MET A 665 -27.55 -23.05 -11.96
N ILE A 666 -26.33 -23.27 -11.52
CA ILE A 666 -25.14 -23.32 -12.39
C ILE A 666 -24.62 -24.75 -12.60
N GLU A 667 -25.06 -25.73 -11.80
CA GLU A 667 -24.90 -27.17 -12.10
C GLU A 667 -25.73 -27.58 -13.33
#